data_1d6b8f49dedeb7964b0516b300be76c3
#
_entry.id   1d6b8f49dedeb7964b0516b300be76c3
#
_cell.length_a   1.000
_cell.length_b   1.000
_cell.length_c   1.000
_cell.angle_alpha   90.00
_cell.angle_beta   90.00
_cell.angle_gamma   90.00
#
_symmetry.space_group_name_H-M   'P 1'
#
loop_
_entity.id
_entity.type
_entity.pdbx_description
1 polymer ?
#
loop_
_entity_poly.entity_id
_entity_poly.type
_entity_poly.pdbx_seq_one_letter_code
_entity_poly.pdbx_strand_id
1 'polypeptide(L)'
;MQLSDYEAFPTTLPIVVEDELFLYPFMISPIFLSDQKDIDAVNYAMQNNALIFVTSSVAGKEGSREFDAMYKMGVIGSIMRKVDIPDGRIKILFQGLARGSIVEPVAGELNAAIIEKLEMEPYPKQRVEAIMEILRDKIKQLSAMNSHFSADLVRTIDENDEPYRIADLISSMLKLDKEVAYALYTESNIEKRLLELIKVVSSEIELAKVQKEIRTKVHSKIEQTNKEYFLKEQLKEIQQELGMDTQREEEIASFREKVEALKPHTDEETFKEISKQLDRFARMHPESAESQTLQSYLEWVLELPFGKESKKSLSIEAVSDALDADHYALEKPKERIVEFFSVRELAQLRGIRAKEIGGVILCFAGPPGVGKTSLANSIAKALGRPLVRMALGGLEDVNELRGHRRTYVGAMPGRLVQGLIEAKSMDPVIVLDEIDKVGRSMRGDPTAALLEILDPEQNSKYRDYYLNFNIDLSKAIFIATANDVGRIPAPLRDRMEFIGLNSYTPREKFEIAKRYLIPQELKKHALKRREFSISNKALKLLIDEYTREAGVRNLRRKVASLMRKVAKTLLENPHKEHISIGKKGLEKYVDKKVFEISLVDKKPQVGVVSGLAWTSVGGDVLTIEAIKIRGKGALQLTGSLGEVMKESVRIAHSVVKILIDEGKLPIDSSRIPRSLKEKEEHLHVEPSEVYKRYDLHIHVPEGATPKDGPSAGITMVTAIASILSDKKVDNLVAMTGEVTLTGKVLPIGGLKEKLIAAYKAGVKKALIPQKNYERDLDDIPKEVTQAIEIIGVRKIDDVLKEVFVK
;
A
#
# COMPACT_ATOMS: atom_id res chain seq x y z
N MET A 1 -3.79 -39.71 -10.04
CA MET A 1 -4.84 -40.46 -9.33
C MET A 1 -5.81 -40.94 -10.39
N GLN A 2 -6.00 -42.22 -10.54
CA GLN A 2 -6.95 -42.75 -11.51
C GLN A 2 -8.35 -42.84 -10.90
N LEU A 3 -9.39 -42.78 -11.71
CA LEU A 3 -10.82 -42.84 -11.29
C LEU A 3 -11.17 -44.06 -10.42
N SER A 4 -10.31 -45.10 -10.41
CA SER A 4 -10.42 -46.31 -9.62
C SER A 4 -10.18 -46.16 -8.11
N ASP A 5 -9.68 -45.00 -7.68
CA ASP A 5 -9.28 -44.80 -6.27
C ASP A 5 -10.44 -44.35 -5.36
N TYR A 6 -11.62 -44.04 -5.93
CA TYR A 6 -12.80 -43.65 -5.18
C TYR A 6 -13.98 -44.59 -5.48
N GLU A 7 -14.10 -45.69 -4.74
CA GLU A 7 -15.27 -46.61 -4.81
C GLU A 7 -16.58 -45.94 -4.29
N ALA A 8 -16.48 -44.90 -3.44
CA ALA A 8 -17.63 -44.08 -3.03
C ALA A 8 -17.19 -42.67 -2.69
N PHE A 9 -17.88 -41.65 -3.22
CA PHE A 9 -17.71 -40.28 -2.77
C PHE A 9 -18.39 -40.08 -1.39
N PRO A 10 -17.81 -39.21 -0.51
CA PRO A 10 -18.51 -38.81 0.72
C PRO A 10 -19.83 -38.16 0.38
N THR A 11 -20.88 -38.48 1.14
CA THR A 11 -22.21 -37.89 0.93
C THR A 11 -22.26 -36.42 1.26
N THR A 12 -21.38 -35.92 2.15
CA THR A 12 -21.28 -34.50 2.52
C THR A 12 -19.98 -33.94 2.03
N LEU A 13 -20.06 -32.88 1.24
CA LEU A 13 -18.90 -32.19 0.69
C LEU A 13 -18.97 -30.69 0.98
N PRO A 14 -17.81 -30.04 1.23
CA PRO A 14 -17.72 -28.58 1.27
C PRO A 14 -17.95 -28.00 -0.14
N ILE A 15 -18.65 -26.87 -0.18
CA ILE A 15 -19.04 -26.21 -1.43
C ILE A 15 -18.16 -25.00 -1.68
N VAL A 16 -17.76 -24.84 -2.93
CA VAL A 16 -17.07 -23.66 -3.47
C VAL A 16 -17.91 -23.13 -4.63
N VAL A 17 -18.12 -21.82 -4.67
CA VAL A 17 -18.90 -21.17 -5.71
C VAL A 17 -17.98 -20.41 -6.67
N GLU A 18 -18.02 -20.78 -7.94
CA GLU A 18 -17.26 -20.12 -9.01
C GLU A 18 -18.15 -19.08 -9.71
N ASP A 19 -17.71 -17.83 -9.71
CA ASP A 19 -18.51 -16.71 -10.23
C ASP A 19 -18.29 -16.42 -11.71
N GLU A 20 -17.15 -16.80 -12.29
CA GLU A 20 -16.77 -16.43 -13.66
C GLU A 20 -16.93 -17.59 -14.66
N LEU A 21 -16.59 -18.81 -14.23
CA LEU A 21 -16.49 -19.98 -15.12
C LEU A 21 -17.54 -21.03 -14.75
N PHE A 22 -18.00 -21.76 -15.76
CA PHE A 22 -18.77 -22.99 -15.56
C PHE A 22 -17.83 -24.19 -15.73
N LEU A 23 -17.76 -25.05 -14.69
CA LEU A 23 -16.84 -26.18 -14.68
C LEU A 23 -17.51 -27.47 -15.13
N TYR A 24 -16.69 -28.36 -15.68
CA TYR A 24 -17.15 -29.67 -16.18
C TYR A 24 -16.29 -30.80 -15.59
N PRO A 25 -16.83 -32.02 -15.49
CA PRO A 25 -16.07 -33.20 -15.11
C PRO A 25 -14.87 -33.44 -16.05
N PHE A 26 -13.87 -34.13 -15.53
CA PHE A 26 -12.65 -34.54 -16.26
C PHE A 26 -11.74 -33.39 -16.74
N MET A 27 -12.02 -32.18 -16.28
CA MET A 27 -11.20 -31.01 -16.57
C MET A 27 -10.36 -30.61 -15.38
N ILE A 28 -9.18 -30.05 -15.68
CA ILE A 28 -8.32 -29.41 -14.69
C ILE A 28 -8.39 -27.90 -14.92
N SER A 29 -8.90 -27.20 -13.94
CA SER A 29 -9.11 -25.75 -14.02
C SER A 29 -8.49 -25.03 -12.83
N PRO A 30 -7.79 -23.90 -13.07
CA PRO A 30 -7.40 -23.02 -11.99
C PRO A 30 -8.60 -22.21 -11.54
N ILE A 31 -8.88 -22.21 -10.24
CA ILE A 31 -9.95 -21.40 -9.62
C ILE A 31 -9.29 -20.39 -8.67
N PHE A 32 -9.72 -19.14 -8.73
CA PHE A 32 -9.26 -18.06 -7.86
C PHE A 32 -10.37 -17.72 -6.89
N LEU A 33 -10.08 -17.81 -5.60
CA LEU A 33 -11.06 -17.61 -4.55
C LEU A 33 -10.65 -16.44 -3.67
N SER A 34 -11.61 -15.55 -3.44
CA SER A 34 -11.45 -14.35 -2.60
C SER A 34 -12.44 -14.32 -1.43
N ASP A 35 -13.52 -15.10 -1.51
CA ASP A 35 -14.53 -15.17 -0.44
C ASP A 35 -14.05 -16.07 0.70
N GLN A 36 -14.27 -15.63 1.93
CA GLN A 36 -13.79 -16.35 3.12
C GLN A 36 -14.46 -17.72 3.28
N LYS A 37 -15.75 -17.85 2.96
CA LYS A 37 -16.48 -19.12 3.05
C LYS A 37 -15.93 -20.17 2.09
N ASP A 38 -15.58 -19.74 0.85
CA ASP A 38 -14.96 -20.62 -0.14
C ASP A 38 -13.55 -21.02 0.28
N ILE A 39 -12.77 -20.08 0.86
CA ILE A 39 -11.44 -20.35 1.40
C ILE A 39 -11.49 -21.35 2.55
N ASP A 40 -12.45 -21.20 3.45
CA ASP A 40 -12.63 -22.11 4.58
C ASP A 40 -13.07 -23.51 4.11
N ALA A 41 -13.95 -23.60 3.10
CA ALA A 41 -14.34 -24.84 2.45
C ALA A 41 -13.14 -25.57 1.84
N VAL A 42 -12.25 -24.88 1.14
CA VAL A 42 -11.01 -25.42 0.58
C VAL A 42 -10.05 -25.88 1.68
N ASN A 43 -9.87 -25.10 2.73
CA ASN A 43 -8.99 -25.44 3.84
C ASN A 43 -9.47 -26.69 4.56
N TYR A 44 -10.78 -26.81 4.79
CA TYR A 44 -11.40 -27.99 5.37
C TYR A 44 -11.19 -29.22 4.48
N ALA A 45 -11.42 -29.07 3.18
CA ALA A 45 -11.22 -30.17 2.24
C ALA A 45 -9.75 -30.67 2.21
N MET A 46 -8.79 -29.75 2.20
CA MET A 46 -7.37 -30.09 2.20
C MET A 46 -6.90 -30.84 3.46
N GLN A 47 -7.56 -30.61 4.58
CA GLN A 47 -7.27 -31.32 5.84
C GLN A 47 -7.90 -32.72 5.92
N ASN A 48 -8.88 -33.03 5.07
CA ASN A 48 -9.60 -34.30 5.06
C ASN A 48 -9.23 -35.13 3.82
N ASN A 49 -10.00 -35.02 2.76
CA ASN A 49 -9.87 -35.90 1.58
C ASN A 49 -9.55 -35.16 0.28
N ALA A 50 -9.31 -33.84 0.38
CA ALA A 50 -9.13 -32.91 -0.74
C ALA A 50 -10.29 -32.87 -1.76
N LEU A 51 -11.47 -33.36 -1.38
CA LEU A 51 -12.67 -33.36 -2.24
C LEU A 51 -13.55 -32.14 -1.92
N ILE A 52 -14.02 -31.48 -2.96
CA ILE A 52 -14.95 -30.36 -2.89
C ILE A 52 -16.02 -30.52 -3.95
N PHE A 53 -17.14 -29.88 -3.71
CA PHE A 53 -18.17 -29.69 -4.72
C PHE A 53 -18.09 -28.26 -5.23
N VAL A 54 -17.89 -28.06 -6.53
CA VAL A 54 -17.85 -26.73 -7.15
C VAL A 54 -19.09 -26.53 -7.99
N THR A 55 -19.79 -25.45 -7.72
CA THR A 55 -20.93 -25.00 -8.53
C THR A 55 -20.74 -23.54 -8.94
N SER A 56 -21.56 -23.07 -9.88
CA SER A 56 -21.51 -21.66 -10.32
C SER A 56 -22.64 -20.86 -9.69
N SER A 57 -22.39 -19.54 -9.52
CA SER A 57 -23.43 -18.60 -9.10
C SER A 57 -24.51 -18.44 -10.18
N VAL A 58 -25.74 -18.25 -9.76
CA VAL A 58 -26.85 -17.90 -10.66
C VAL A 58 -26.61 -16.52 -11.24
N ALA A 59 -26.89 -16.35 -12.53
CA ALA A 59 -26.72 -15.08 -13.23
C ALA A 59 -27.43 -13.92 -12.50
N GLY A 60 -26.69 -12.83 -12.25
CA GLY A 60 -27.15 -11.67 -11.48
C GLY A 60 -27.09 -11.80 -9.96
N LYS A 61 -26.56 -12.92 -9.42
CA LYS A 61 -26.31 -13.14 -7.99
C LYS A 61 -24.85 -13.44 -7.67
N GLU A 62 -23.94 -12.98 -8.53
CA GLU A 62 -22.51 -13.17 -8.35
C GLU A 62 -22.02 -12.57 -7.01
N GLY A 63 -21.09 -13.25 -6.35
CA GLY A 63 -20.56 -12.84 -5.03
C GLY A 63 -21.42 -13.27 -3.84
N SER A 64 -22.64 -13.79 -4.03
CA SER A 64 -23.42 -14.38 -2.95
C SER A 64 -23.04 -15.85 -2.74
N ARG A 65 -22.92 -16.27 -1.47
CA ARG A 65 -22.63 -17.65 -1.07
C ARG A 65 -23.84 -18.32 -0.37
N GLU A 66 -25.03 -17.76 -0.59
CA GLU A 66 -26.27 -18.36 -0.11
C GLU A 66 -26.74 -19.46 -1.07
N PHE A 67 -27.37 -20.50 -0.55
CA PHE A 67 -27.81 -21.67 -1.32
C PHE A 67 -28.85 -21.36 -2.42
N ASP A 68 -29.58 -20.27 -2.31
CA ASP A 68 -30.50 -19.77 -3.33
C ASP A 68 -29.85 -18.97 -4.43
N ALA A 69 -28.59 -18.60 -4.25
CA ALA A 69 -27.79 -17.83 -5.20
C ALA A 69 -26.85 -18.70 -6.06
N MET A 70 -26.82 -20.00 -5.83
CA MET A 70 -25.99 -20.94 -6.56
C MET A 70 -26.82 -21.99 -7.30
N TYR A 71 -26.28 -22.52 -8.38
CA TYR A 71 -26.90 -23.62 -9.09
C TYR A 71 -26.84 -24.91 -8.27
N LYS A 72 -27.91 -25.71 -8.34
CA LYS A 72 -27.99 -26.96 -7.59
C LYS A 72 -27.07 -28.05 -8.12
N MET A 73 -26.81 -28.05 -9.43
CA MET A 73 -25.90 -29.03 -10.06
C MET A 73 -24.52 -28.42 -10.22
N GLY A 74 -23.50 -29.25 -10.02
CA GLY A 74 -22.10 -28.84 -10.12
C GLY A 74 -21.19 -30.04 -10.27
N VAL A 75 -19.91 -29.86 -10.01
CA VAL A 75 -18.85 -30.85 -10.20
C VAL A 75 -18.24 -31.24 -8.86
N ILE A 76 -18.27 -32.54 -8.57
CA ILE A 76 -17.47 -33.14 -7.50
C ILE A 76 -16.04 -33.29 -8.03
N GLY A 77 -15.07 -32.80 -7.31
CA GLY A 77 -13.69 -32.90 -7.77
C GLY A 77 -12.68 -32.80 -6.64
N SER A 78 -11.41 -32.98 -7.01
CA SER A 78 -10.29 -32.99 -6.09
C SER A 78 -9.42 -31.75 -6.26
N ILE A 79 -8.93 -31.22 -5.15
CA ILE A 79 -7.94 -30.16 -5.13
C ILE A 79 -6.55 -30.78 -5.32
N MET A 80 -5.97 -30.59 -6.50
CA MET A 80 -4.63 -31.09 -6.81
C MET A 80 -3.52 -30.24 -6.17
N ARG A 81 -3.73 -28.93 -6.09
CA ARG A 81 -2.76 -27.98 -5.53
C ARG A 81 -3.46 -26.73 -5.03
N LYS A 82 -3.01 -26.23 -3.89
CA LYS A 82 -3.40 -24.94 -3.33
C LYS A 82 -2.18 -24.00 -3.30
N VAL A 83 -2.36 -22.75 -3.63
CA VAL A 83 -1.34 -21.69 -3.57
C VAL A 83 -1.99 -20.47 -2.93
N ASP A 84 -1.43 -20.02 -1.83
CA ASP A 84 -1.87 -18.79 -1.17
C ASP A 84 -1.23 -17.58 -1.87
N ILE A 85 -2.02 -16.56 -2.17
CA ILE A 85 -1.59 -15.33 -2.85
C ILE A 85 -1.40 -14.24 -1.79
N PRO A 86 -0.37 -13.35 -1.93
CA PRO A 86 -0.06 -12.34 -0.91
C PRO A 86 -1.17 -11.33 -0.60
N ASP A 87 -2.17 -11.20 -1.46
CA ASP A 87 -3.32 -10.29 -1.31
C ASP A 87 -4.50 -10.91 -0.52
N GLY A 88 -4.32 -12.12 0.06
CA GLY A 88 -5.33 -12.83 0.84
C GLY A 88 -6.24 -13.74 0.02
N ARG A 89 -6.08 -13.78 -1.31
CA ARG A 89 -6.77 -14.74 -2.19
C ARG A 89 -6.04 -16.07 -2.21
N ILE A 90 -6.75 -17.14 -2.56
CA ILE A 90 -6.13 -18.44 -2.86
C ILE A 90 -6.38 -18.84 -4.30
N LYS A 91 -5.41 -19.54 -4.86
CA LYS A 91 -5.54 -20.23 -6.15
C LYS A 91 -5.51 -21.72 -5.91
N ILE A 92 -6.53 -22.44 -6.38
CA ILE A 92 -6.54 -23.90 -6.37
C ILE A 92 -6.47 -24.42 -7.79
N LEU A 93 -5.83 -25.55 -7.95
CA LEU A 93 -5.90 -26.35 -9.17
C LEU A 93 -6.90 -27.45 -8.91
N PHE A 94 -8.08 -27.33 -9.51
CA PHE A 94 -9.22 -28.23 -9.32
C PHE A 94 -9.32 -29.22 -10.46
N GLN A 95 -9.47 -30.49 -10.11
CA GLN A 95 -9.74 -31.58 -11.09
C GLN A 95 -11.16 -32.07 -10.87
N GLY A 96 -12.04 -31.86 -11.84
CA GLY A 96 -13.39 -32.42 -11.85
C GLY A 96 -13.38 -33.92 -12.02
N LEU A 97 -14.15 -34.64 -11.18
CA LEU A 97 -14.24 -36.09 -11.18
C LEU A 97 -15.60 -36.60 -11.61
N ALA A 98 -16.68 -36.04 -11.10
CA ALA A 98 -18.03 -36.47 -11.38
C ALA A 98 -19.05 -35.32 -11.30
N ARG A 99 -20.22 -35.51 -11.86
CA ARG A 99 -21.37 -34.63 -11.67
C ARG A 99 -22.03 -34.90 -10.37
N GLY A 100 -22.48 -33.85 -9.70
CA GLY A 100 -23.26 -33.98 -8.46
C GLY A 100 -24.40 -32.99 -8.42
N SER A 101 -25.32 -33.23 -7.55
CA SER A 101 -26.45 -32.33 -7.25
C SER A 101 -26.55 -32.10 -5.74
N ILE A 102 -26.80 -30.88 -5.35
CA ILE A 102 -27.08 -30.51 -3.96
C ILE A 102 -28.48 -31.06 -3.61
N VAL A 103 -28.53 -31.98 -2.62
CA VAL A 103 -29.78 -32.53 -2.08
C VAL A 103 -30.28 -31.65 -0.95
N GLU A 104 -29.44 -31.41 0.06
CA GLU A 104 -29.81 -30.65 1.25
C GLU A 104 -28.56 -29.94 1.82
N PRO A 105 -28.67 -28.65 2.19
CA PRO A 105 -27.61 -27.95 2.87
C PRO A 105 -27.38 -28.49 4.27
N VAL A 106 -26.13 -28.57 4.71
CA VAL A 106 -25.77 -28.98 6.07
C VAL A 106 -25.59 -27.73 6.91
N ALA A 107 -26.36 -27.65 8.01
CA ALA A 107 -26.24 -26.52 8.94
C ALA A 107 -24.88 -26.55 9.68
N GLY A 108 -24.12 -25.47 9.60
CA GLY A 108 -22.80 -25.32 10.23
C GLY A 108 -22.13 -24.02 9.84
N GLU A 109 -20.93 -23.78 10.39
CA GLU A 109 -20.10 -22.63 10.04
C GLU A 109 -19.48 -22.75 8.63
N LEU A 110 -19.38 -23.99 8.13
CA LEU A 110 -18.81 -24.31 6.83
C LEU A 110 -19.91 -24.42 5.77
N ASN A 111 -19.66 -23.85 4.59
CA ASN A 111 -20.56 -24.01 3.46
C ASN A 111 -20.45 -25.43 2.89
N ALA A 112 -21.35 -26.32 3.33
CA ALA A 112 -21.36 -27.73 2.96
C ALA A 112 -22.77 -28.22 2.69
N ALA A 113 -22.88 -29.24 1.85
CA ALA A 113 -24.17 -29.87 1.59
C ALA A 113 -24.03 -31.39 1.41
N ILE A 114 -25.16 -32.08 1.52
CA ILE A 114 -25.30 -33.45 1.07
C ILE A 114 -25.35 -33.42 -0.46
N ILE A 115 -24.38 -34.08 -1.10
CA ILE A 115 -24.24 -34.15 -2.53
C ILE A 115 -24.54 -35.56 -3.01
N GLU A 116 -25.44 -35.65 -3.95
CA GLU A 116 -25.74 -36.89 -4.65
C GLU A 116 -24.96 -36.92 -5.97
N LYS A 117 -24.21 -37.99 -6.19
CA LYS A 117 -23.55 -38.23 -7.47
C LYS A 117 -24.59 -38.60 -8.52
N LEU A 118 -24.58 -37.90 -9.63
CA LEU A 118 -25.50 -38.19 -10.72
C LEU A 118 -24.93 -39.33 -11.57
N GLU A 119 -25.74 -40.39 -11.68
CA GLU A 119 -25.47 -41.50 -12.57
C GLU A 119 -25.87 -41.18 -14.01
N MET A 120 -25.14 -41.72 -14.96
CA MET A 120 -25.40 -41.56 -16.38
C MET A 120 -26.57 -42.40 -16.79
N GLU A 121 -27.56 -41.83 -17.47
CA GLU A 121 -28.67 -42.58 -18.00
C GLU A 121 -28.26 -43.51 -19.13
N PRO A 122 -28.80 -44.76 -19.24
CA PRO A 122 -28.56 -45.64 -20.35
C PRO A 122 -29.15 -45.03 -21.64
N TYR A 123 -28.38 -45.10 -22.72
CA TYR A 123 -28.72 -44.52 -24.00
C TYR A 123 -28.66 -45.48 -25.16
N PRO A 124 -29.43 -45.27 -26.27
CA PRO A 124 -29.41 -46.09 -27.45
C PRO A 124 -28.14 -45.87 -28.28
N LYS A 125 -27.14 -46.79 -28.16
CA LYS A 125 -25.78 -46.62 -28.73
C LYS A 125 -25.78 -46.17 -30.15
N GLN A 126 -26.43 -46.88 -31.09
CA GLN A 126 -26.39 -46.58 -32.53
C GLN A 126 -26.89 -45.16 -32.86
N ARG A 127 -27.87 -44.66 -32.15
CA ARG A 127 -28.45 -43.35 -32.39
C ARG A 127 -27.56 -42.22 -31.84
N VAL A 128 -26.97 -42.43 -30.67
CA VAL A 128 -26.07 -41.50 -30.03
C VAL A 128 -24.74 -41.42 -30.82
N GLU A 129 -24.22 -42.55 -31.32
CA GLU A 129 -23.04 -42.57 -32.20
C GLU A 129 -23.27 -41.76 -33.46
N ALA A 130 -24.40 -41.91 -34.12
CA ALA A 130 -24.74 -41.09 -35.33
C ALA A 130 -24.79 -39.57 -35.01
N ILE A 131 -25.33 -39.21 -33.88
CA ILE A 131 -25.37 -37.81 -33.43
C ILE A 131 -23.96 -37.29 -33.13
N MET A 132 -23.12 -38.11 -32.48
CA MET A 132 -21.72 -37.75 -32.21
C MET A 132 -20.92 -37.53 -33.50
N GLU A 133 -21.12 -38.35 -34.54
CA GLU A 133 -20.48 -38.13 -35.86
C GLU A 133 -20.86 -36.75 -36.44
N ILE A 134 -22.16 -36.42 -36.43
CA ILE A 134 -22.62 -35.11 -36.88
C ILE A 134 -21.96 -33.99 -36.07
N LEU A 135 -21.84 -34.16 -34.77
CA LEU A 135 -21.23 -33.16 -33.89
C LEU A 135 -19.72 -33.01 -34.16
N ARG A 136 -18.99 -34.14 -34.37
CA ARG A 136 -17.57 -34.14 -34.75
C ARG A 136 -17.35 -33.41 -36.07
N ASP A 137 -18.17 -33.65 -37.07
CA ASP A 137 -18.07 -32.97 -38.37
C ASP A 137 -18.31 -31.44 -38.22
N LYS A 138 -19.26 -31.05 -37.41
CA LYS A 138 -19.51 -29.62 -37.14
C LYS A 138 -18.36 -28.98 -36.39
N ILE A 139 -17.75 -29.65 -35.43
CA ILE A 139 -16.55 -29.15 -34.71
C ILE A 139 -15.38 -29.00 -35.69
N LYS A 140 -15.18 -29.93 -36.63
CA LYS A 140 -14.17 -29.81 -37.71
C LYS A 140 -14.45 -28.57 -38.58
N GLN A 141 -15.70 -28.32 -38.95
CA GLN A 141 -16.08 -27.11 -39.69
C GLN A 141 -15.81 -25.84 -38.88
N LEU A 142 -16.13 -25.81 -37.58
CA LEU A 142 -15.90 -24.66 -36.71
C LEU A 142 -14.39 -24.41 -36.53
N SER A 143 -13.59 -25.47 -36.34
CA SER A 143 -12.12 -25.37 -36.18
C SER A 143 -11.44 -24.81 -37.42
N ALA A 144 -11.93 -25.11 -38.60
CA ALA A 144 -11.43 -24.57 -39.86
C ALA A 144 -11.70 -23.05 -40.01
N MET A 145 -12.59 -22.49 -39.21
CA MET A 145 -13.00 -21.09 -39.28
C MET A 145 -12.57 -20.29 -38.06
N ASN A 146 -12.31 -20.95 -36.91
CA ASN A 146 -12.00 -20.32 -35.65
C ASN A 146 -10.74 -20.94 -35.03
N SER A 147 -9.70 -20.13 -34.86
CA SER A 147 -8.40 -20.55 -34.31
C SER A 147 -8.43 -20.94 -32.81
N HIS A 148 -9.54 -20.77 -32.12
CA HIS A 148 -9.68 -21.21 -30.74
C HIS A 148 -9.77 -22.74 -30.58
N PHE A 149 -10.14 -23.45 -31.63
CA PHE A 149 -10.16 -24.92 -31.67
C PHE A 149 -8.84 -25.43 -32.27
N SER A 150 -7.91 -25.82 -31.38
CA SER A 150 -6.63 -26.36 -31.81
C SER A 150 -6.79 -27.73 -32.49
N ALA A 151 -5.87 -28.08 -33.37
CA ALA A 151 -5.87 -29.39 -34.05
C ALA A 151 -5.78 -30.55 -33.04
N ASP A 152 -5.04 -30.38 -31.94
CA ASP A 152 -4.91 -31.44 -30.91
C ASP A 152 -6.23 -31.67 -30.18
N LEU A 153 -7.06 -30.64 -30.07
CA LEU A 153 -8.35 -30.71 -29.43
C LEU A 153 -9.36 -31.48 -30.30
N VAL A 154 -9.41 -31.13 -31.59
CA VAL A 154 -10.27 -31.85 -32.56
C VAL A 154 -9.90 -33.33 -32.55
N ARG A 155 -8.60 -33.64 -32.50
CA ARG A 155 -8.10 -35.01 -32.37
C ARG A 155 -8.59 -35.70 -31.08
N THR A 156 -8.56 -35.02 -29.95
CA THR A 156 -9.06 -35.54 -28.66
C THR A 156 -10.55 -35.86 -28.73
N ILE A 157 -11.35 -35.03 -29.43
CA ILE A 157 -12.78 -35.29 -29.63
C ILE A 157 -13.01 -36.46 -30.58
N ASP A 158 -12.19 -36.62 -31.62
CA ASP A 158 -12.28 -37.73 -32.59
C ASP A 158 -11.88 -39.07 -31.97
N GLU A 159 -10.87 -39.08 -31.09
CA GLU A 159 -10.36 -40.27 -30.42
C GLU A 159 -11.19 -40.74 -29.19
N ASN A 160 -12.16 -39.93 -28.72
CA ASN A 160 -12.98 -40.25 -27.59
C ASN A 160 -14.37 -40.80 -28.00
N ASP A 161 -14.76 -41.96 -27.46
CA ASP A 161 -16.03 -42.62 -27.79
C ASP A 161 -17.10 -42.48 -26.68
N GLU A 162 -16.78 -41.75 -25.59
CA GLU A 162 -17.71 -41.56 -24.47
C GLU A 162 -18.58 -40.29 -24.67
N PRO A 163 -19.90 -40.43 -24.92
CA PRO A 163 -20.77 -39.30 -25.32
C PRO A 163 -20.84 -38.17 -24.31
N TYR A 164 -20.90 -38.50 -23.00
CA TYR A 164 -20.98 -37.52 -21.93
C TYR A 164 -19.71 -36.69 -21.85
N ARG A 165 -18.55 -37.35 -22.01
CA ARG A 165 -17.24 -36.70 -21.96
C ARG A 165 -17.02 -35.77 -23.15
N ILE A 166 -17.45 -36.21 -24.34
CA ILE A 166 -17.41 -35.38 -25.54
C ILE A 166 -18.29 -34.13 -25.36
N ALA A 167 -19.50 -34.33 -24.83
CA ALA A 167 -20.42 -33.23 -24.58
C ALA A 167 -19.83 -32.20 -23.59
N ASP A 168 -19.22 -32.68 -22.51
CA ASP A 168 -18.57 -31.80 -21.50
C ASP A 168 -17.37 -31.07 -22.08
N LEU A 169 -16.53 -31.76 -22.84
CA LEU A 169 -15.34 -31.19 -23.46
C LEU A 169 -15.71 -30.09 -24.47
N ILE A 170 -16.70 -30.32 -25.32
CA ILE A 170 -17.15 -29.33 -26.28
C ILE A 170 -17.81 -28.14 -25.57
N SER A 171 -18.67 -28.40 -24.58
CA SER A 171 -19.33 -27.34 -23.82
C SER A 171 -18.33 -26.42 -23.09
N SER A 172 -17.23 -26.97 -22.57
CA SER A 172 -16.19 -26.19 -21.88
C SER A 172 -15.40 -25.25 -22.79
N MET A 173 -15.41 -25.49 -24.09
CA MET A 173 -14.67 -24.73 -25.08
C MET A 173 -15.48 -23.67 -25.80
N LEU A 174 -16.78 -23.84 -25.77
CA LEU A 174 -17.69 -22.83 -26.25
C LEU A 174 -17.83 -21.75 -25.16
N LYS A 175 -17.74 -20.50 -25.57
CA LYS A 175 -18.02 -19.36 -24.67
C LYS A 175 -19.53 -19.23 -24.48
N LEU A 176 -20.10 -20.12 -23.69
CA LEU A 176 -21.52 -20.15 -23.42
C LEU A 176 -21.87 -19.20 -22.26
N ASP A 177 -23.03 -18.56 -22.39
CA ASP A 177 -23.63 -17.88 -21.25
C ASP A 177 -23.95 -18.88 -20.13
N LYS A 178 -23.81 -18.49 -18.88
CA LYS A 178 -23.99 -19.38 -17.71
C LYS A 178 -25.31 -20.15 -17.72
N GLU A 179 -26.40 -19.51 -18.13
CA GLU A 179 -27.72 -20.14 -18.23
C GLU A 179 -27.77 -21.25 -19.27
N VAL A 180 -27.15 -21.02 -20.45
CA VAL A 180 -27.07 -22.00 -21.52
C VAL A 180 -26.15 -23.15 -21.12
N ALA A 181 -24.99 -22.83 -20.49
CA ALA A 181 -24.06 -23.83 -19.98
C ALA A 181 -24.73 -24.69 -18.92
N TYR A 182 -25.48 -24.10 -18.00
CA TYR A 182 -26.21 -24.82 -16.96
C TYR A 182 -27.33 -25.70 -17.53
N ALA A 183 -28.12 -25.17 -18.47
CA ALA A 183 -29.16 -25.94 -19.12
C ALA A 183 -28.61 -27.19 -19.86
N LEU A 184 -27.49 -27.02 -20.57
CA LEU A 184 -26.80 -28.15 -21.21
C LEU A 184 -26.20 -29.12 -20.19
N TYR A 185 -25.71 -28.63 -19.07
CA TYR A 185 -25.11 -29.44 -18.03
C TYR A 185 -26.15 -30.30 -17.27
N THR A 186 -27.34 -29.73 -17.04
CA THR A 186 -28.41 -30.38 -16.30
C THR A 186 -29.22 -31.40 -17.11
N GLU A 187 -29.13 -31.34 -18.45
CA GLU A 187 -29.82 -32.32 -19.30
C GLU A 187 -29.23 -33.73 -19.11
N SER A 188 -30.02 -34.64 -18.46
CA SER A 188 -29.58 -36.00 -18.17
C SER A 188 -29.61 -36.91 -19.41
N ASN A 189 -30.50 -36.60 -20.33
CA ASN A 189 -30.62 -37.35 -21.59
C ASN A 189 -29.55 -36.94 -22.56
N ILE A 190 -28.55 -37.82 -22.78
CA ILE A 190 -27.38 -37.51 -23.60
C ILE A 190 -27.71 -37.23 -25.09
N GLU A 191 -28.77 -37.89 -25.62
CA GLU A 191 -29.24 -37.63 -26.99
C GLU A 191 -29.71 -36.18 -27.14
N LYS A 192 -30.59 -35.73 -26.23
CA LYS A 192 -31.07 -34.35 -26.25
C LYS A 192 -29.92 -33.34 -26.05
N ARG A 193 -29.01 -33.64 -25.13
CA ARG A 193 -27.86 -32.78 -24.84
C ARG A 193 -26.95 -32.63 -26.06
N LEU A 194 -26.64 -33.70 -26.76
CA LEU A 194 -25.84 -33.64 -27.97
C LEU A 194 -26.54 -32.87 -29.09
N LEU A 195 -27.87 -33.03 -29.24
CA LEU A 195 -28.66 -32.29 -30.22
C LEU A 195 -28.68 -30.76 -29.91
N GLU A 196 -28.80 -30.37 -28.65
CA GLU A 196 -28.69 -28.97 -28.26
C GLU A 196 -27.28 -28.41 -28.51
N LEU A 197 -26.23 -29.19 -28.24
CA LEU A 197 -24.86 -28.81 -28.58
C LEU A 197 -24.68 -28.62 -30.09
N ILE A 198 -25.29 -29.48 -30.93
CA ILE A 198 -25.28 -29.31 -32.39
C ILE A 198 -25.92 -27.97 -32.79
N LYS A 199 -26.98 -27.55 -32.17
CA LYS A 199 -27.62 -26.24 -32.44
C LYS A 199 -26.66 -25.11 -32.07
N VAL A 200 -26.05 -25.15 -30.88
CA VAL A 200 -25.11 -24.15 -30.41
C VAL A 200 -23.90 -24.06 -31.33
N VAL A 201 -23.25 -25.19 -31.67
CA VAL A 201 -22.10 -25.22 -32.58
C VAL A 201 -22.50 -24.74 -33.98
N SER A 202 -23.73 -25.04 -34.45
CA SER A 202 -24.22 -24.52 -35.74
C SER A 202 -24.36 -23.03 -35.75
N SER A 203 -24.87 -22.44 -34.67
CA SER A 203 -24.97 -20.99 -34.52
C SER A 203 -23.58 -20.32 -34.51
N GLU A 204 -22.59 -20.94 -33.83
CA GLU A 204 -21.19 -20.47 -33.84
C GLU A 204 -20.57 -20.53 -35.23
N ILE A 205 -20.86 -21.59 -36.01
CA ILE A 205 -20.41 -21.69 -37.39
C ILE A 205 -21.01 -20.56 -38.25
N GLU A 206 -22.27 -20.25 -38.09
CA GLU A 206 -22.92 -19.16 -38.82
C GLU A 206 -22.30 -17.80 -38.43
N LEU A 207 -22.04 -17.58 -37.15
CA LEU A 207 -21.39 -16.37 -36.65
C LEU A 207 -19.98 -16.21 -37.23
N ALA A 208 -19.22 -17.32 -37.28
CA ALA A 208 -17.86 -17.35 -37.85
C ALA A 208 -17.90 -17.09 -39.38
N LYS A 209 -18.92 -17.58 -40.11
CA LYS A 209 -19.13 -17.26 -41.53
C LYS A 209 -19.38 -15.76 -41.75
N VAL A 210 -20.26 -15.17 -40.97
CA VAL A 210 -20.57 -13.74 -41.08
C VAL A 210 -19.33 -12.90 -40.75
N GLN A 211 -18.54 -13.29 -39.74
CA GLN A 211 -17.28 -12.61 -39.42
C GLN A 211 -16.27 -12.72 -40.56
N LYS A 212 -16.18 -13.88 -41.24
CA LYS A 212 -15.32 -14.08 -42.39
C LYS A 212 -15.78 -13.24 -43.59
N GLU A 213 -17.11 -13.16 -43.84
CA GLU A 213 -17.65 -12.29 -44.88
C GLU A 213 -17.37 -10.81 -44.61
N ILE A 214 -17.51 -10.36 -43.36
CA ILE A 214 -17.16 -9.00 -42.95
C ILE A 214 -15.67 -8.74 -43.18
N ARG A 215 -14.79 -9.67 -42.78
CA ARG A 215 -13.35 -9.56 -43.04
C ARG A 215 -13.05 -9.50 -44.53
N THR A 216 -13.73 -10.31 -45.37
CA THR A 216 -13.56 -10.29 -46.83
C THR A 216 -14.04 -8.97 -47.43
N LYS A 217 -15.16 -8.42 -46.93
CA LYS A 217 -15.65 -7.10 -47.33
C LYS A 217 -14.74 -5.96 -46.88
N VAL A 218 -14.12 -6.10 -45.70
CA VAL A 218 -13.09 -5.16 -45.22
C VAL A 218 -11.84 -5.27 -46.10
N HIS A 219 -11.43 -6.48 -46.44
CA HIS A 219 -10.28 -6.69 -47.35
C HIS A 219 -10.51 -6.11 -48.76
N SER A 220 -11.70 -6.30 -49.31
CA SER A 220 -12.06 -5.68 -50.60
C SER A 220 -12.16 -4.14 -50.50
N LYS A 221 -12.53 -3.62 -49.34
CA LYS A 221 -12.50 -2.18 -49.09
C LYS A 221 -11.08 -1.64 -48.95
N ILE A 222 -10.17 -2.48 -48.39
CA ILE A 222 -8.72 -2.19 -48.30
C ILE A 222 -8.11 -2.21 -49.71
N GLU A 223 -8.52 -3.15 -50.59
CA GLU A 223 -8.06 -3.15 -51.98
C GLU A 223 -8.60 -1.93 -52.76
N GLN A 224 -9.80 -1.50 -52.45
CA GLN A 224 -10.37 -0.24 -53.01
C GLN A 224 -9.61 0.98 -52.45
N THR A 225 -9.22 0.95 -51.15
CA THR A 225 -8.38 1.96 -50.51
C THR A 225 -6.96 1.94 -51.09
N ASN A 226 -6.41 0.75 -51.40
CA ASN A 226 -5.14 0.63 -52.11
C ASN A 226 -5.19 1.18 -53.54
N LYS A 227 -6.33 1.04 -54.21
CA LYS A 227 -6.55 1.66 -55.53
C LYS A 227 -6.69 3.18 -55.44
N GLU A 228 -7.35 3.68 -54.39
CA GLU A 228 -7.37 5.09 -54.02
C GLU A 228 -5.98 5.58 -53.59
N TYR A 229 -5.19 4.73 -52.92
CA TYR A 229 -3.79 5.00 -52.58
C TYR A 229 -2.92 5.12 -53.83
N PHE A 230 -3.07 4.21 -54.77
CA PHE A 230 -2.35 4.27 -56.06
C PHE A 230 -2.73 5.53 -56.88
N LEU A 231 -3.98 5.91 -56.87
CA LEU A 231 -4.45 7.16 -57.48
C LEU A 231 -3.96 8.38 -56.71
N LYS A 232 -3.83 8.31 -55.37
CA LYS A 232 -3.19 9.34 -54.56
C LYS A 232 -1.69 9.42 -54.80
N GLU A 233 -1.00 8.29 -55.01
CA GLU A 233 0.40 8.28 -55.38
C GLU A 233 0.66 8.91 -56.73
N GLN A 234 -0.20 8.63 -57.73
CA GLN A 234 -0.15 9.33 -59.00
C GLN A 234 -0.47 10.83 -58.88
N LEU A 235 -1.42 11.19 -58.00
CA LEU A 235 -1.71 12.58 -57.68
C LEU A 235 -0.51 13.26 -56.99
N LYS A 236 0.24 12.50 -56.20
CA LYS A 236 1.44 12.95 -55.48
C LYS A 236 2.66 13.13 -56.42
N GLU A 237 2.85 12.21 -57.35
CA GLU A 237 3.82 12.42 -58.44
C GLU A 237 3.45 13.66 -59.28
N ILE A 238 2.19 13.88 -59.57
CA ILE A 238 1.71 15.09 -60.27
C ILE A 238 1.85 16.31 -59.37
N GLN A 239 1.72 16.18 -58.02
CA GLN A 239 1.93 17.25 -57.07
C GLN A 239 3.42 17.55 -56.88
N GLN A 240 4.30 16.54 -56.93
CA GLN A 240 5.76 16.73 -56.98
C GLN A 240 6.23 17.42 -58.24
N GLU A 241 5.68 17.07 -59.39
CA GLU A 241 5.95 17.82 -60.66
C GLU A 241 5.38 19.24 -60.62
N LEU A 242 4.38 19.52 -59.81
CA LEU A 242 3.77 20.85 -59.59
C LEU A 242 4.39 21.60 -58.40
N GLY A 243 5.42 21.08 -57.71
CA GLY A 243 6.14 21.78 -56.65
C GLY A 243 5.37 21.91 -55.32
N MET A 244 4.45 20.99 -55.02
CA MET A 244 3.62 20.98 -53.79
C MET A 244 4.21 20.25 -52.60
N ASP A 245 5.50 19.84 -52.60
CA ASP A 245 6.17 19.18 -51.47
C ASP A 245 6.72 20.14 -50.42
N THR A 246 6.29 21.42 -50.51
CA THR A 246 6.83 22.51 -49.67
C THR A 246 6.59 22.31 -48.18
N GLN A 247 5.47 21.80 -47.77
CA GLN A 247 5.11 21.73 -46.33
C GLN A 247 5.99 20.73 -45.54
N ARG A 248 6.30 19.55 -46.12
CA ARG A 248 7.19 18.56 -45.53
C ARG A 248 8.64 18.97 -45.56
N GLU A 249 9.07 19.58 -46.67
CA GLU A 249 10.46 20.13 -46.77
C GLU A 249 10.67 21.26 -45.75
N GLU A 250 9.66 22.10 -45.53
CA GLU A 250 9.66 23.12 -44.48
C GLU A 250 9.69 22.48 -43.07
N GLU A 251 8.93 21.43 -42.84
CA GLU A 251 8.95 20.70 -41.56
C GLU A 251 10.31 20.07 -41.28
N ILE A 252 10.89 19.36 -42.29
CA ILE A 252 12.22 18.76 -42.18
C ILE A 252 13.30 19.87 -41.98
N ALA A 253 13.21 20.97 -42.70
CA ALA A 253 14.09 22.11 -42.55
C ALA A 253 13.99 22.70 -41.14
N SER A 254 12.78 22.85 -40.60
CA SER A 254 12.54 23.31 -39.24
C SER A 254 13.16 22.36 -38.19
N PHE A 255 12.96 21.04 -38.34
CA PHE A 255 13.60 20.06 -37.48
C PHE A 255 15.11 20.10 -37.57
N ARG A 256 15.66 20.27 -38.76
CA ARG A 256 17.12 20.38 -39.00
C ARG A 256 17.73 21.60 -38.32
N GLU A 257 17.09 22.74 -38.44
CA GLU A 257 17.49 23.98 -37.78
C GLU A 257 17.52 23.83 -36.26
N LYS A 258 16.42 23.24 -35.68
CA LYS A 258 16.29 22.99 -34.24
C LYS A 258 17.33 21.98 -33.76
N VAL A 259 17.60 20.91 -34.53
CA VAL A 259 18.61 19.90 -34.16
C VAL A 259 20.02 20.51 -34.23
N GLU A 260 20.36 21.30 -35.23
CA GLU A 260 21.66 22.00 -35.32
C GLU A 260 21.85 22.96 -34.12
N ALA A 261 20.80 23.59 -33.65
CA ALA A 261 20.85 24.44 -32.47
C ALA A 261 21.19 23.65 -31.17
N LEU A 262 21.01 22.33 -31.14
CA LEU A 262 21.37 21.48 -29.99
C LEU A 262 22.88 21.19 -29.96
N LYS A 263 23.58 21.29 -31.06
CA LYS A 263 25.01 20.93 -31.20
C LYS A 263 25.92 21.48 -30.10
N PRO A 264 25.87 22.78 -29.72
CA PRO A 264 26.72 23.32 -28.67
C PRO A 264 26.35 22.83 -27.27
N HIS A 265 25.19 22.16 -27.09
CA HIS A 265 24.61 21.79 -25.78
C HIS A 265 24.56 20.28 -25.54
N THR A 266 24.96 19.49 -26.54
CA THR A 266 24.97 18.02 -26.49
C THR A 266 26.38 17.49 -26.75
N ASP A 267 26.67 16.27 -26.25
CA ASP A 267 27.90 15.59 -26.64
C ASP A 267 27.84 15.10 -28.08
N GLU A 268 29.01 14.79 -28.65
CA GLU A 268 29.13 14.38 -30.06
C GLU A 268 28.37 13.09 -30.38
N GLU A 269 28.31 12.15 -29.45
CA GLU A 269 27.61 10.87 -29.61
C GLU A 269 26.09 11.07 -29.67
N THR A 270 25.56 11.86 -28.73
CA THR A 270 24.14 12.21 -28.67
C THR A 270 23.70 12.99 -29.89
N PHE A 271 24.51 14.03 -30.31
CA PHE A 271 24.19 14.79 -31.49
C PHE A 271 24.18 13.94 -32.77
N LYS A 272 25.15 13.03 -32.91
CA LYS A 272 25.22 12.10 -34.04
C LYS A 272 24.03 11.15 -34.10
N GLU A 273 23.58 10.64 -32.95
CA GLU A 273 22.40 9.77 -32.92
C GLU A 273 21.12 10.54 -33.30
N ILE A 274 20.94 11.77 -32.77
CA ILE A 274 19.77 12.60 -33.12
C ILE A 274 19.76 12.93 -34.61
N SER A 275 20.91 13.37 -35.14
CA SER A 275 21.07 13.69 -36.58
C SER A 275 20.78 12.48 -37.47
N LYS A 276 21.25 11.29 -37.08
CA LYS A 276 20.98 10.04 -37.79
C LYS A 276 19.48 9.74 -37.83
N GLN A 277 18.77 9.95 -36.74
CA GLN A 277 17.31 9.72 -36.71
C GLN A 277 16.56 10.75 -37.54
N LEU A 278 17.01 12.01 -37.55
CA LEU A 278 16.47 13.04 -38.43
C LEU A 278 16.71 12.71 -39.90
N ASP A 279 17.89 12.28 -40.29
CA ASP A 279 18.18 11.86 -41.66
C ASP A 279 17.34 10.65 -42.08
N ARG A 280 17.07 9.74 -41.14
CA ARG A 280 16.17 8.62 -41.38
C ARG A 280 14.72 9.09 -41.58
N PHE A 281 14.24 10.02 -40.76
CA PHE A 281 12.91 10.63 -40.89
C PHE A 281 12.76 11.34 -42.23
N ALA A 282 13.80 12.10 -42.67
CA ALA A 282 13.78 12.83 -43.92
C ALA A 282 13.68 11.92 -45.17
N ARG A 283 14.20 10.67 -45.10
CA ARG A 283 14.15 9.69 -46.18
C ARG A 283 12.90 8.80 -46.17
N MET A 284 12.09 8.86 -45.13
CA MET A 284 10.91 7.98 -45.01
C MET A 284 9.69 8.57 -45.68
N HIS A 285 8.82 7.67 -46.14
CA HIS A 285 7.53 8.08 -46.66
C HIS A 285 6.65 8.70 -45.55
N PRO A 286 6.04 9.87 -45.78
CA PRO A 286 5.27 10.61 -44.77
C PRO A 286 4.19 9.80 -44.09
N GLU A 287 3.45 8.98 -44.81
CA GLU A 287 2.31 8.23 -44.29
C GLU A 287 2.71 6.89 -43.64
N SER A 288 4.00 6.60 -43.52
CA SER A 288 4.44 5.37 -42.85
C SER A 288 4.28 5.49 -41.34
N ALA A 289 3.80 4.44 -40.68
CA ALA A 289 3.70 4.39 -39.22
C ALA A 289 5.04 4.63 -38.53
N GLU A 290 6.13 4.26 -39.17
CA GLU A 290 7.50 4.48 -38.69
C GLU A 290 7.89 5.96 -38.76
N SER A 291 7.43 6.70 -39.79
CA SER A 291 7.62 8.14 -39.92
C SER A 291 6.95 8.90 -38.75
N GLN A 292 5.71 8.55 -38.40
CA GLN A 292 5.00 9.14 -37.26
C GLN A 292 5.69 8.85 -35.93
N THR A 293 6.24 7.64 -35.78
CA THR A 293 7.00 7.26 -34.57
C THR A 293 8.29 8.08 -34.47
N LEU A 294 9.00 8.31 -35.60
CA LEU A 294 10.21 9.13 -35.59
C LEU A 294 9.92 10.62 -35.42
N GLN A 295 8.82 11.11 -35.97
CA GLN A 295 8.37 12.48 -35.75
C GLN A 295 8.12 12.73 -34.26
N SER A 296 7.32 11.89 -33.60
CA SER A 296 7.06 11.96 -32.17
C SER A 296 8.37 11.87 -31.35
N TYR A 297 9.31 11.03 -31.79
CA TYR A 297 10.63 10.95 -31.15
C TYR A 297 11.41 12.26 -31.26
N LEU A 298 11.45 12.86 -32.46
CA LEU A 298 12.15 14.14 -32.67
C LEU A 298 11.49 15.27 -31.86
N GLU A 299 10.17 15.28 -31.79
CA GLU A 299 9.44 16.22 -30.94
C GLU A 299 9.85 16.11 -29.47
N TRP A 300 9.86 14.89 -28.90
CA TRP A 300 10.31 14.65 -27.53
C TRP A 300 11.77 15.08 -27.32
N VAL A 301 12.67 14.80 -28.28
CA VAL A 301 14.09 15.21 -28.21
C VAL A 301 14.24 16.73 -28.23
N LEU A 302 13.47 17.40 -29.07
CA LEU A 302 13.54 18.87 -29.22
C LEU A 302 12.88 19.63 -28.06
N GLU A 303 11.97 18.96 -27.33
CA GLU A 303 11.39 19.51 -26.10
C GLU A 303 12.35 19.44 -24.90
N LEU A 304 13.39 18.57 -24.98
CA LEU A 304 14.40 18.52 -23.93
C LEU A 304 15.13 19.86 -23.82
N PRO A 305 15.25 20.39 -22.61
CA PRO A 305 15.82 21.73 -22.40
C PRO A 305 17.36 21.73 -22.41
N PHE A 306 18.00 21.13 -23.42
CA PHE A 306 19.44 21.09 -23.53
C PHE A 306 20.05 22.49 -23.41
N GLY A 307 21.09 22.61 -22.59
CA GLY A 307 21.82 23.88 -22.36
C GLY A 307 21.06 24.91 -21.54
N LYS A 308 19.79 24.62 -21.15
CA LYS A 308 19.01 25.55 -20.31
C LYS A 308 19.21 25.18 -18.86
N GLU A 309 19.84 26.06 -18.11
CA GLU A 309 20.10 25.93 -16.67
C GLU A 309 19.60 27.19 -15.94
N SER A 310 19.35 27.04 -14.65
CA SER A 310 18.91 28.14 -13.79
C SER A 310 20.00 29.22 -13.68
N LYS A 311 19.62 30.47 -13.84
CA LYS A 311 20.55 31.61 -13.82
C LYS A 311 21.02 32.00 -12.41
N LYS A 312 20.31 31.53 -11.34
CA LYS A 312 20.69 31.85 -9.96
C LYS A 312 21.86 30.99 -9.49
N SER A 313 22.87 31.62 -8.92
CA SER A 313 23.90 30.94 -8.15
C SER A 313 23.29 30.39 -6.84
N LEU A 314 23.83 29.28 -6.37
CA LEU A 314 23.43 28.70 -5.08
C LEU A 314 23.84 29.69 -3.97
N SER A 315 22.91 30.00 -3.05
CA SER A 315 23.15 30.87 -1.90
C SER A 315 22.52 30.20 -0.65
N ILE A 316 23.34 29.90 0.34
CA ILE A 316 22.91 29.35 1.62
C ILE A 316 22.00 30.32 2.38
N GLU A 317 22.26 31.63 2.30
CA GLU A 317 21.44 32.67 2.91
C GLU A 317 20.01 32.58 2.35
N ALA A 318 19.88 32.52 1.00
CA ALA A 318 18.58 32.40 0.37
C ALA A 318 17.83 31.11 0.78
N VAL A 319 18.57 30.00 0.96
CA VAL A 319 17.99 28.73 1.45
C VAL A 319 17.53 28.88 2.90
N SER A 320 18.36 29.44 3.78
CA SER A 320 18.02 29.68 5.17
C SER A 320 16.77 30.57 5.32
N ASP A 321 16.78 31.72 4.63
CA ASP A 321 15.67 32.67 4.66
C ASP A 321 14.36 32.05 4.14
N ALA A 322 14.40 31.27 3.06
CA ALA A 322 13.23 30.63 2.53
C ALA A 322 12.69 29.54 3.47
N LEU A 323 13.56 28.77 4.13
CA LEU A 323 13.17 27.78 5.13
C LEU A 323 12.53 28.45 6.34
N ASP A 324 13.06 29.59 6.81
CA ASP A 324 12.52 30.31 7.95
C ASP A 324 11.19 31.02 7.63
N ALA A 325 11.07 31.55 6.42
CA ALA A 325 9.83 32.16 5.96
C ALA A 325 8.69 31.17 5.76
N ASP A 326 8.98 29.99 5.22
CA ASP A 326 7.96 29.01 4.81
C ASP A 326 7.66 27.97 5.90
N HIS A 327 8.54 27.78 6.91
CA HIS A 327 8.42 26.73 7.92
C HIS A 327 8.64 27.26 9.33
N TYR A 328 7.69 26.95 10.22
CA TYR A 328 7.82 27.22 11.65
C TYR A 328 8.46 26.00 12.34
N ALA A 329 9.33 26.27 13.31
CA ALA A 329 10.15 25.27 13.98
C ALA A 329 11.08 24.49 13.02
N LEU A 330 11.44 23.26 13.35
CA LEU A 330 12.34 22.39 12.59
C LEU A 330 13.80 22.92 12.57
N GLU A 331 14.27 23.51 13.69
CA GLU A 331 15.60 24.15 13.75
C GLU A 331 16.71 23.19 13.31
N LYS A 332 16.83 22.01 13.96
CA LYS A 332 17.84 21.01 13.59
C LYS A 332 17.75 20.52 12.14
N PRO A 333 16.55 20.18 11.60
CA PRO A 333 16.41 19.89 10.17
C PRO A 333 16.83 21.02 9.25
N LYS A 334 16.49 22.27 9.56
CA LYS A 334 16.90 23.43 8.76
C LYS A 334 18.42 23.62 8.77
N GLU A 335 19.04 23.54 9.93
CA GLU A 335 20.49 23.61 10.10
C GLU A 335 21.20 22.55 9.24
N ARG A 336 20.75 21.28 9.31
CA ARG A 336 21.28 20.20 8.47
C ARG A 336 21.13 20.45 6.97
N ILE A 337 20.01 21.04 6.56
CA ILE A 337 19.79 21.42 5.15
C ILE A 337 20.80 22.51 4.75
N VAL A 338 20.98 23.53 5.59
CA VAL A 338 21.94 24.61 5.34
C VAL A 338 23.37 24.06 5.28
N GLU A 339 23.77 23.19 6.20
CA GLU A 339 25.08 22.52 6.19
C GLU A 339 25.30 21.76 4.87
N PHE A 340 24.32 21.00 4.42
CA PHE A 340 24.39 20.24 3.16
C PHE A 340 24.60 21.16 1.94
N PHE A 341 23.86 22.26 1.87
CA PHE A 341 24.00 23.21 0.76
C PHE A 341 25.25 24.08 0.89
N SER A 342 25.78 24.31 2.09
CA SER A 342 27.03 25.02 2.33
C SER A 342 28.23 24.34 1.66
N VAL A 343 28.30 23.01 1.73
CA VAL A 343 29.34 22.24 1.04
C VAL A 343 29.25 22.43 -0.47
N ARG A 344 28.07 22.43 -1.03
CA ARG A 344 27.85 22.61 -2.48
C ARG A 344 28.16 24.03 -2.95
N GLU A 345 27.79 25.06 -2.17
CA GLU A 345 28.14 26.43 -2.47
C GLU A 345 29.63 26.64 -2.41
N LEU A 346 30.30 26.16 -1.38
CA LEU A 346 31.75 26.26 -1.23
C LEU A 346 32.49 25.59 -2.40
N ALA A 347 32.00 24.43 -2.84
CA ALA A 347 32.56 23.73 -3.99
C ALA A 347 32.37 24.53 -5.28
N GLN A 348 31.20 25.12 -5.48
CA GLN A 348 30.91 25.97 -6.64
C GLN A 348 31.84 27.20 -6.66
N LEU A 349 32.04 27.86 -5.51
CA LEU A 349 32.94 28.98 -5.35
C LEU A 349 34.43 28.62 -5.63
N ARG A 350 34.83 27.38 -5.36
CA ARG A 350 36.17 26.86 -5.60
C ARG A 350 36.34 26.21 -6.97
N GLY A 351 35.31 26.21 -7.82
CA GLY A 351 35.34 25.60 -9.15
C GLY A 351 35.45 24.08 -9.14
N ILE A 352 35.10 23.43 -7.99
CA ILE A 352 35.13 21.99 -7.85
C ILE A 352 33.85 21.42 -8.49
N ARG A 353 34.00 20.43 -9.36
CA ARG A 353 32.86 19.84 -10.05
C ARG A 353 31.97 19.03 -9.09
N ALA A 354 30.68 19.06 -9.32
CA ALA A 354 29.70 18.32 -8.51
C ALA A 354 30.05 16.81 -8.34
N LYS A 355 30.68 16.21 -9.37
CA LYS A 355 31.15 14.81 -9.32
C LYS A 355 32.25 14.54 -8.28
N GLU A 356 33.04 15.54 -7.94
CA GLU A 356 34.17 15.40 -7.04
C GLU A 356 33.76 15.51 -5.56
N ILE A 357 32.59 16.04 -5.27
CA ILE A 357 32.07 16.25 -3.89
C ILE A 357 31.43 15.00 -3.29
N GLY A 358 31.17 14.00 -4.12
CA GLY A 358 30.41 12.83 -3.72
C GLY A 358 28.89 13.11 -3.67
N GLY A 359 28.11 12.16 -4.16
CA GLY A 359 26.67 12.39 -4.39
C GLY A 359 25.79 11.87 -3.30
N VAL A 360 25.90 12.41 -2.12
CA VAL A 360 24.91 12.14 -1.09
C VAL A 360 23.61 12.86 -1.42
N ILE A 361 22.50 12.13 -1.28
CA ILE A 361 21.15 12.62 -1.58
C ILE A 361 20.48 12.95 -0.26
N LEU A 362 19.84 14.11 -0.19
CA LEU A 362 19.02 14.49 0.94
C LEU A 362 17.75 13.64 1.00
N CYS A 363 17.53 12.96 2.11
CA CYS A 363 16.30 12.20 2.35
C CYS A 363 15.57 12.72 3.59
N PHE A 364 14.40 13.31 3.39
CA PHE A 364 13.53 13.72 4.49
C PHE A 364 12.72 12.52 4.99
N ALA A 365 13.04 12.07 6.20
CA ALA A 365 12.40 10.92 6.83
C ALA A 365 11.50 11.35 7.99
N GLY A 366 10.30 10.80 8.08
CA GLY A 366 9.39 11.06 9.19
C GLY A 366 7.92 10.80 8.85
N PRO A 367 7.03 10.96 9.82
CA PRO A 367 5.62 10.65 9.65
C PRO A 367 4.95 11.51 8.57
N PRO A 368 3.78 11.11 8.07
CA PRO A 368 3.06 11.87 7.05
C PRO A 368 2.60 13.23 7.59
N GLY A 369 2.69 14.25 6.73
CA GLY A 369 2.19 15.59 7.03
C GLY A 369 3.11 16.51 7.85
N VAL A 370 4.36 16.11 8.11
CA VAL A 370 5.36 16.94 8.82
C VAL A 370 6.08 17.96 7.92
N GLY A 371 5.73 18.02 6.62
CA GLY A 371 6.27 19.05 5.73
C GLY A 371 7.41 18.60 4.82
N LYS A 372 7.70 17.30 4.67
CA LYS A 372 8.78 16.76 3.83
C LYS A 372 8.83 17.38 2.42
N THR A 373 7.74 17.23 1.68
CA THR A 373 7.62 17.76 0.32
C THR A 373 7.57 19.29 0.29
N SER A 374 7.09 19.94 1.35
CA SER A 374 7.08 21.39 1.48
C SER A 374 8.49 21.96 1.66
N LEU A 375 9.36 21.30 2.44
CA LEU A 375 10.77 21.67 2.58
C LEU A 375 11.50 21.63 1.23
N ALA A 376 11.31 20.55 0.47
CA ALA A 376 11.88 20.42 -0.86
C ALA A 376 11.41 21.54 -1.80
N ASN A 377 10.14 21.94 -1.72
CA ASN A 377 9.61 23.05 -2.51
C ASN A 377 10.24 24.39 -2.12
N SER A 378 10.44 24.65 -0.81
CA SER A 378 11.11 25.86 -0.33
C SER A 378 12.57 25.93 -0.76
N ILE A 379 13.27 24.79 -0.75
CA ILE A 379 14.63 24.67 -1.28
C ILE A 379 14.65 25.01 -2.77
N ALA A 380 13.79 24.39 -3.58
CA ALA A 380 13.74 24.65 -5.01
C ALA A 380 13.49 26.13 -5.33
N LYS A 381 12.54 26.75 -4.59
CA LYS A 381 12.22 28.17 -4.70
C LYS A 381 13.42 29.07 -4.32
N ALA A 382 14.13 28.73 -3.24
CA ALA A 382 15.33 29.48 -2.81
C ALA A 382 16.44 29.42 -3.86
N LEU A 383 16.66 28.22 -4.41
CA LEU A 383 17.65 28.02 -5.46
C LEU A 383 17.24 28.61 -6.82
N GLY A 384 16.00 29.07 -6.95
CA GLY A 384 15.45 29.54 -8.23
C GLY A 384 15.35 28.46 -9.29
N ARG A 385 15.27 27.18 -8.87
CA ARG A 385 15.19 26.03 -9.75
C ARG A 385 13.76 25.49 -9.83
N PRO A 386 13.30 25.02 -10.99
CA PRO A 386 12.01 24.36 -11.09
C PRO A 386 11.98 23.07 -10.26
N LEU A 387 10.81 22.74 -9.74
CA LEU A 387 10.58 21.53 -8.96
C LEU A 387 9.86 20.49 -9.80
N VAL A 388 10.45 19.32 -9.92
CA VAL A 388 9.83 18.11 -10.50
C VAL A 388 9.49 17.14 -9.37
N ARG A 389 8.26 16.67 -9.34
CA ARG A 389 7.84 15.70 -8.33
C ARG A 389 7.54 14.35 -8.95
N MET A 390 8.28 13.33 -8.52
CA MET A 390 8.10 11.95 -8.94
C MET A 390 7.59 11.11 -7.77
N ALA A 391 6.34 10.68 -7.85
CA ALA A 391 5.78 9.75 -6.88
C ALA A 391 6.27 8.34 -7.20
N LEU A 392 7.01 7.73 -6.27
CA LEU A 392 7.54 6.38 -6.39
C LEU A 392 6.65 5.32 -5.71
N GLY A 393 5.63 5.77 -4.97
CA GLY A 393 4.68 4.85 -4.33
C GLY A 393 3.87 4.07 -5.36
N GLY A 394 4.02 2.73 -5.34
CA GLY A 394 3.37 1.85 -6.31
C GLY A 394 4.10 1.70 -7.65
N LEU A 395 5.33 2.19 -7.75
CA LEU A 395 6.17 1.99 -8.92
C LEU A 395 6.66 0.53 -8.94
N GLU A 396 6.22 -0.22 -9.93
CA GLU A 396 6.55 -1.63 -10.11
C GLU A 396 7.30 -1.90 -11.41
N ASP A 397 7.16 -1.02 -12.41
CA ASP A 397 7.78 -1.16 -13.74
C ASP A 397 8.97 -0.23 -13.90
N VAL A 398 10.14 -0.79 -14.18
CA VAL A 398 11.37 -0.04 -14.47
C VAL A 398 11.20 0.88 -15.68
N ASN A 399 10.36 0.49 -16.64
CA ASN A 399 10.13 1.28 -17.86
C ASN A 399 9.43 2.61 -17.56
N GLU A 400 8.72 2.73 -16.45
CA GLU A 400 8.20 4.03 -16.03
C GLU A 400 9.30 5.04 -15.73
N LEU A 401 10.46 4.58 -15.22
CA LEU A 401 11.62 5.45 -14.98
C LEU A 401 12.44 5.64 -16.24
N ARG A 402 12.75 4.54 -16.95
CA ARG A 402 13.69 4.51 -18.08
C ARG A 402 13.06 4.69 -19.45
N GLY A 403 11.73 4.76 -19.53
CA GLY A 403 11.01 4.80 -20.81
C GLY A 403 10.86 3.43 -21.47
N HIS A 404 9.98 3.34 -22.42
CA HIS A 404 9.71 2.14 -23.21
C HIS A 404 10.51 2.18 -24.53
N ARG A 405 11.01 1.03 -24.98
CA ARG A 405 11.65 0.97 -26.30
C ARG A 405 10.65 1.38 -27.39
N ARG A 406 11.08 2.18 -28.35
CA ARG A 406 10.25 2.76 -29.44
C ARG A 406 9.53 1.73 -30.31
N THR A 407 9.91 0.46 -30.22
CA THR A 407 9.28 -0.65 -30.96
C THR A 407 7.88 -1.02 -30.47
N TYR A 408 7.48 -0.52 -29.30
CA TYR A 408 6.16 -0.78 -28.73
C TYR A 408 5.18 0.34 -29.09
N VAL A 409 3.94 -0.03 -29.39
CA VAL A 409 2.87 0.93 -29.62
C VAL A 409 2.58 1.67 -28.31
N GLY A 410 2.55 3.01 -28.36
CA GLY A 410 2.37 3.85 -27.18
C GLY A 410 3.63 4.03 -26.33
N ALA A 411 4.82 3.69 -26.86
CA ALA A 411 6.08 3.96 -26.19
C ALA A 411 6.26 5.46 -25.92
N MET A 412 6.80 5.79 -24.74
CA MET A 412 7.09 7.16 -24.31
C MET A 412 8.36 7.21 -23.47
N PRO A 413 9.02 8.38 -23.38
CA PRO A 413 10.15 8.57 -22.47
C PRO A 413 9.79 8.30 -21.01
N GLY A 414 10.79 7.97 -20.23
CA GLY A 414 10.63 7.76 -18.79
C GLY A 414 10.20 9.03 -18.05
N ARG A 415 9.61 8.86 -16.88
CA ARG A 415 9.11 9.97 -16.03
C ARG A 415 10.19 11.03 -15.74
N LEU A 416 11.45 10.61 -15.69
CA LEU A 416 12.56 11.54 -15.46
C LEU A 416 12.71 12.51 -16.63
N VAL A 417 12.72 12.01 -17.86
CA VAL A 417 12.79 12.81 -19.08
C VAL A 417 11.59 13.73 -19.20
N GLN A 418 10.39 13.20 -18.98
CA GLN A 418 9.17 14.00 -18.96
C GLN A 418 9.26 15.13 -17.92
N GLY A 419 9.80 14.84 -16.75
CA GLY A 419 10.03 15.83 -15.70
C GLY A 419 11.03 16.93 -16.11
N LEU A 420 12.09 16.61 -16.83
CA LEU A 420 13.03 17.61 -17.37
C LEU A 420 12.35 18.53 -18.40
N ILE A 421 11.52 17.95 -19.26
CA ILE A 421 10.75 18.71 -20.25
C ILE A 421 9.75 19.66 -19.57
N GLU A 422 8.99 19.16 -18.58
CA GLU A 422 8.06 19.96 -17.79
C GLU A 422 8.78 21.10 -17.05
N ALA A 423 9.96 20.80 -16.49
CA ALA A 423 10.79 21.76 -15.79
C ALA A 423 11.39 22.83 -16.72
N LYS A 424 11.51 22.55 -18.01
CA LYS A 424 12.20 23.40 -19.01
C LYS A 424 13.63 23.77 -18.60
N SER A 425 14.29 22.93 -17.82
CA SER A 425 15.64 23.09 -17.29
C SER A 425 16.34 21.75 -17.10
N MET A 426 17.66 21.71 -17.31
CA MET A 426 18.49 20.52 -17.08
C MET A 426 18.96 20.38 -15.62
N ASP A 427 18.72 21.38 -14.78
CA ASP A 427 19.17 21.44 -13.39
C ASP A 427 18.02 21.59 -12.37
N PRO A 428 16.86 20.93 -12.57
CA PRO A 428 15.74 21.05 -11.65
C PRO A 428 16.06 20.42 -10.28
N VAL A 429 15.23 20.73 -9.30
CA VAL A 429 15.12 19.94 -8.06
C VAL A 429 14.11 18.83 -8.29
N ILE A 430 14.56 17.58 -8.22
CA ILE A 430 13.74 16.40 -8.44
C ILE A 430 13.40 15.77 -7.08
N VAL A 431 12.14 15.75 -6.73
CA VAL A 431 11.64 15.14 -5.48
C VAL A 431 11.16 13.73 -5.75
N LEU A 432 11.85 12.76 -5.18
CA LEU A 432 11.49 11.34 -5.18
C LEU A 432 10.60 11.05 -3.97
N ASP A 433 9.28 11.12 -4.17
CA ASP A 433 8.32 11.02 -3.08
C ASP A 433 7.98 9.57 -2.75
N GLU A 434 7.95 9.23 -1.46
CA GLU A 434 7.64 7.89 -0.93
C GLU A 434 8.61 6.79 -1.43
N ILE A 435 9.92 7.04 -1.35
CA ILE A 435 10.95 6.08 -1.79
C ILE A 435 10.93 4.77 -0.97
N ASP A 436 10.39 4.79 0.23
CA ASP A 436 10.16 3.64 1.10
C ASP A 436 9.06 2.69 0.61
N LYS A 437 8.32 3.08 -0.43
CA LYS A 437 7.25 2.27 -1.04
C LYS A 437 7.62 1.69 -2.40
N VAL A 438 8.86 1.82 -2.81
CA VAL A 438 9.37 1.19 -4.03
C VAL A 438 9.38 -0.31 -3.84
N GLY A 439 8.63 -1.02 -4.67
CA GLY A 439 8.50 -2.48 -4.63
C GLY A 439 9.44 -3.18 -5.62
N ARG A 440 9.55 -4.51 -5.47
CA ARG A 440 10.11 -5.39 -6.49
C ARG A 440 8.97 -6.13 -7.17
N SER A 441 8.98 -6.17 -8.50
CA SER A 441 7.99 -6.93 -9.27
C SER A 441 8.66 -7.83 -10.30
N MET A 442 7.88 -8.72 -10.91
CA MET A 442 8.34 -9.52 -12.05
C MET A 442 8.69 -8.68 -13.29
N ARG A 443 8.29 -7.40 -13.33
CA ARG A 443 8.54 -6.47 -14.45
C ARG A 443 9.83 -5.68 -14.30
N GLY A 444 10.69 -6.05 -13.35
CA GLY A 444 12.00 -5.45 -13.12
C GLY A 444 12.22 -4.96 -11.69
N ASP A 445 13.42 -4.47 -11.43
CA ASP A 445 13.81 -3.87 -10.16
C ASP A 445 13.99 -2.35 -10.30
N PRO A 446 12.99 -1.54 -9.95
CA PRO A 446 13.11 -0.09 -9.97
C PRO A 446 14.25 0.43 -9.08
N THR A 447 14.65 -0.34 -8.05
CA THR A 447 15.77 0.01 -7.18
C THR A 447 17.08 0.13 -7.95
N ALA A 448 17.32 -0.78 -8.90
CA ALA A 448 18.54 -0.75 -9.72
C ALA A 448 18.57 0.50 -10.63
N ALA A 449 17.43 0.88 -11.22
CA ALA A 449 17.33 2.11 -12.00
C ALA A 449 17.54 3.36 -11.15
N LEU A 450 16.95 3.39 -9.94
CA LEU A 450 17.17 4.50 -9.01
C LEU A 450 18.63 4.59 -8.55
N LEU A 451 19.34 3.48 -8.35
CA LEU A 451 20.76 3.48 -8.00
C LEU A 451 21.59 4.16 -9.10
N GLU A 452 21.31 3.88 -10.36
CA GLU A 452 22.01 4.52 -11.49
C GLU A 452 21.70 6.03 -11.58
N ILE A 453 20.43 6.40 -11.41
CA ILE A 453 19.99 7.81 -11.43
C ILE A 453 20.63 8.60 -10.30
N LEU A 454 20.78 8.00 -9.14
CA LEU A 454 21.20 8.66 -7.91
C LEU A 454 22.72 8.58 -7.68
N ASP A 455 23.43 7.77 -8.46
CA ASP A 455 24.87 7.65 -8.38
C ASP A 455 25.55 8.75 -9.20
N PRO A 456 26.33 9.65 -8.59
CA PRO A 456 27.01 10.75 -9.31
C PRO A 456 28.02 10.28 -10.35
N GLU A 457 28.55 9.06 -10.18
CA GLU A 457 29.48 8.50 -11.17
C GLU A 457 28.75 8.02 -12.43
N GLN A 458 27.49 7.61 -12.29
CA GLN A 458 26.68 7.03 -13.36
C GLN A 458 25.65 8.01 -13.94
N ASN A 459 25.09 8.91 -13.12
CA ASN A 459 23.97 9.77 -13.51
C ASN A 459 24.28 10.75 -14.64
N SER A 460 25.55 11.04 -14.89
CA SER A 460 25.98 11.85 -16.04
C SER A 460 25.84 11.12 -17.39
N LYS A 461 25.60 9.80 -17.35
CA LYS A 461 25.40 8.94 -18.52
C LYS A 461 24.09 8.17 -18.43
N TYR A 462 23.10 8.76 -17.78
CA TYR A 462 21.78 8.14 -17.66
C TYR A 462 21.18 7.92 -19.05
N ARG A 463 20.75 6.68 -19.33
CA ARG A 463 20.17 6.31 -20.63
C ARG A 463 18.68 6.00 -20.50
N ASP A 464 17.88 6.80 -21.17
CA ASP A 464 16.48 6.53 -21.39
C ASP A 464 16.30 5.59 -22.59
N TYR A 465 15.45 4.57 -22.45
CA TYR A 465 15.27 3.54 -23.48
C TYR A 465 14.48 4.03 -24.70
N TYR A 466 13.64 5.04 -24.53
CA TYR A 466 12.92 5.66 -25.62
C TYR A 466 13.83 6.57 -26.44
N LEU A 467 14.59 7.43 -25.76
CA LEU A 467 15.51 8.36 -26.40
C LEU A 467 16.75 7.66 -26.95
N ASN A 468 17.23 6.64 -26.25
CA ASN A 468 18.37 5.79 -26.61
C ASN A 468 19.72 6.53 -26.72
N PHE A 469 19.89 7.63 -26.04
CA PHE A 469 21.15 8.34 -25.84
C PHE A 469 21.33 8.73 -24.36
N ASN A 470 22.51 9.23 -24.01
CA ASN A 470 22.84 9.58 -22.65
C ASN A 470 22.36 11.00 -22.29
N ILE A 471 21.81 11.14 -21.10
CA ILE A 471 21.36 12.41 -20.53
C ILE A 471 22.18 12.68 -19.29
N ASP A 472 22.79 13.87 -19.20
CA ASP A 472 23.53 14.30 -18.01
C ASP A 472 22.59 14.84 -16.93
N LEU A 473 22.41 14.06 -15.86
CA LEU A 473 21.61 14.41 -14.68
C LEU A 473 22.45 14.96 -13.54
N SER A 474 23.78 15.11 -13.71
CA SER A 474 24.70 15.52 -12.64
C SER A 474 24.41 16.92 -12.07
N LYS A 475 23.72 17.75 -12.84
CA LYS A 475 23.33 19.11 -12.45
C LYS A 475 21.99 19.18 -11.69
N ALA A 476 21.18 18.15 -11.79
CA ALA A 476 19.93 18.06 -11.05
C ALA A 476 20.18 17.81 -9.56
N ILE A 477 19.30 18.31 -8.71
CA ILE A 477 19.36 18.08 -7.27
C ILE A 477 18.26 17.10 -6.91
N PHE A 478 18.65 15.91 -6.42
CA PHE A 478 17.70 14.90 -5.98
C PHE A 478 17.42 15.06 -4.48
N ILE A 479 16.14 15.06 -4.13
CA ILE A 479 15.66 15.04 -2.74
C ILE A 479 14.68 13.89 -2.60
N ALA A 480 14.94 12.95 -1.70
CA ALA A 480 14.04 11.85 -1.41
C ALA A 480 13.12 12.17 -0.22
N THR A 481 11.94 11.56 -0.18
CA THR A 481 11.08 11.55 1.01
C THR A 481 10.72 10.11 1.39
N ALA A 482 10.70 9.83 2.69
CA ALA A 482 10.31 8.53 3.21
C ALA A 482 9.47 8.68 4.48
N ASN A 483 8.57 7.73 4.73
CA ASN A 483 7.89 7.64 6.01
C ASN A 483 8.63 6.70 6.95
N ASP A 484 9.23 5.65 6.43
CA ASP A 484 9.94 4.63 7.18
C ASP A 484 11.29 4.31 6.52
N VAL A 485 12.38 4.73 7.15
CA VAL A 485 13.75 4.50 6.68
C VAL A 485 14.10 3.01 6.59
N GLY A 486 13.51 2.20 7.48
CA GLY A 486 13.77 0.75 7.54
C GLY A 486 13.28 0.01 6.29
N ARG A 487 12.30 0.57 5.56
CA ARG A 487 11.76 -0.02 4.33
C ARG A 487 12.55 0.35 3.09
N ILE A 488 13.43 1.33 3.16
CA ILE A 488 14.27 1.71 2.03
C ILE A 488 15.30 0.60 1.80
N PRO A 489 15.46 0.10 0.56
CA PRO A 489 16.50 -0.87 0.23
C PRO A 489 17.89 -0.39 0.68
N ALA A 490 18.68 -1.28 1.29
CA ALA A 490 19.98 -0.92 1.87
C ALA A 490 20.93 -0.19 0.88
N PRO A 491 21.07 -0.61 -0.40
CA PRO A 491 21.94 0.10 -1.33
C PRO A 491 21.55 1.56 -1.62
N LEU A 492 20.24 1.86 -1.58
CA LEU A 492 19.76 3.24 -1.72
C LEU A 492 19.98 4.02 -0.42
N ARG A 493 19.77 3.38 0.72
CA ARG A 493 19.94 3.99 2.04
C ARG A 493 21.37 4.46 2.27
N ASP A 494 22.35 3.69 1.84
CA ASP A 494 23.78 4.00 2.01
C ASP A 494 24.22 5.24 1.20
N ARG A 495 23.43 5.68 0.23
CA ARG A 495 23.65 6.89 -0.58
C ARG A 495 22.87 8.12 -0.12
N MET A 496 22.16 8.01 1.00
CA MET A 496 21.27 9.06 1.49
C MET A 496 21.73 9.65 2.81
N GLU A 497 21.70 10.96 2.89
CA GLU A 497 21.77 11.68 4.16
C GLU A 497 20.35 11.89 4.70
N PHE A 498 20.09 11.28 5.86
CA PHE A 498 18.76 11.32 6.46
C PHE A 498 18.59 12.53 7.37
N ILE A 499 17.59 13.34 7.05
CA ILE A 499 17.12 14.41 7.92
C ILE A 499 15.78 13.96 8.52
N GLY A 500 15.82 13.62 9.81
CA GLY A 500 14.65 13.18 10.55
C GLY A 500 13.72 14.35 10.86
N LEU A 501 12.46 14.23 10.46
CA LEU A 501 11.39 15.19 10.78
C LEU A 501 10.46 14.56 11.81
N ASN A 502 10.47 15.10 13.00
CA ASN A 502 9.66 14.62 14.11
C ASN A 502 8.23 15.16 14.07
N SER A 503 7.39 14.62 14.94
CA SER A 503 6.02 15.09 15.14
C SER A 503 6.00 16.52 15.67
N TYR A 504 5.03 17.32 15.22
CA TYR A 504 4.81 18.65 15.77
C TYR A 504 4.10 18.61 17.12
N THR A 505 4.52 19.50 18.02
CA THR A 505 3.81 19.78 19.26
C THR A 505 2.49 20.52 18.98
N PRO A 506 1.53 20.52 19.90
CA PRO A 506 0.31 21.32 19.75
C PRO A 506 0.57 22.80 19.52
N ARG A 507 1.61 23.34 20.17
CA ARG A 507 2.02 24.75 20.02
C ARG A 507 2.56 25.00 18.62
N GLU A 508 3.43 24.13 18.11
CA GLU A 508 3.93 24.22 16.74
C GLU A 508 2.79 24.10 15.72
N LYS A 509 1.87 23.13 15.89
CA LYS A 509 0.68 23.00 15.04
C LYS A 509 -0.20 24.26 15.07
N PHE A 510 -0.33 24.89 16.22
CA PHE A 510 -1.06 26.15 16.37
C PHE A 510 -0.41 27.28 15.57
N GLU A 511 0.90 27.47 15.72
CA GLU A 511 1.63 28.50 14.97
C GLU A 511 1.63 28.20 13.46
N ILE A 512 1.86 26.95 13.06
CA ILE A 512 1.78 26.51 11.66
C ILE A 512 0.38 26.80 11.08
N ALA A 513 -0.66 26.46 11.81
CA ALA A 513 -2.04 26.71 11.37
C ALA A 513 -2.30 28.20 11.18
N LYS A 514 -1.89 29.02 12.15
CA LYS A 514 -2.13 30.46 12.16
C LYS A 514 -1.32 31.20 11.09
N ARG A 515 -0.02 30.85 10.95
CA ARG A 515 0.90 31.57 10.06
C ARG A 515 0.81 31.12 8.60
N TYR A 516 0.54 29.82 8.38
CA TYR A 516 0.64 29.25 7.03
C TYR A 516 -0.67 28.61 6.56
N LEU A 517 -1.28 27.67 7.32
CA LEU A 517 -2.41 26.90 6.80
C LEU A 517 -3.65 27.77 6.56
N ILE A 518 -4.02 28.60 7.53
CA ILE A 518 -5.21 29.46 7.43
C ILE A 518 -5.07 30.44 6.26
N PRO A 519 -3.97 31.21 6.10
CA PRO A 519 -3.80 32.11 4.96
C PRO A 519 -3.80 31.38 3.60
N GLN A 520 -3.16 30.21 3.52
CA GLN A 520 -3.13 29.41 2.30
C GLN A 520 -4.54 28.88 1.94
N GLU A 521 -5.27 28.37 2.92
CA GLU A 521 -6.61 27.83 2.69
C GLU A 521 -7.63 28.93 2.41
N LEU A 522 -7.51 30.12 3.00
CA LEU A 522 -8.32 31.30 2.62
C LEU A 522 -8.17 31.59 1.13
N LYS A 523 -6.92 31.68 0.65
CA LYS A 523 -6.65 31.95 -0.77
C LYS A 523 -7.21 30.85 -1.69
N LYS A 524 -7.06 29.60 -1.31
CA LYS A 524 -7.56 28.44 -2.08
C LYS A 524 -9.09 28.37 -2.17
N HIS A 525 -9.78 28.89 -1.17
CA HIS A 525 -11.24 28.88 -1.09
C HIS A 525 -11.87 30.23 -1.46
N ALA A 526 -11.12 31.11 -2.12
CA ALA A 526 -11.55 32.46 -2.56
C ALA A 526 -12.10 33.33 -1.43
N LEU A 527 -11.67 33.11 -0.17
CA LEU A 527 -12.07 33.89 0.99
C LEU A 527 -11.05 35.00 1.26
N LYS A 528 -11.52 36.19 1.54
CA LYS A 528 -10.70 37.34 1.96
C LYS A 528 -10.41 37.24 3.46
N ARG A 529 -9.27 37.76 3.90
CA ARG A 529 -8.86 37.70 5.30
C ARG A 529 -9.87 38.39 6.25
N ARG A 530 -10.60 39.37 5.75
CA ARG A 530 -11.64 40.08 6.51
C ARG A 530 -12.94 39.28 6.70
N GLU A 531 -13.18 38.28 5.90
CA GLU A 531 -14.43 37.49 5.89
C GLU A 531 -14.42 36.36 6.92
N PHE A 532 -13.23 36.01 7.42
CA PHE A 532 -13.06 34.87 8.34
C PHE A 532 -12.11 35.16 9.48
N SER A 533 -12.51 34.76 10.69
CA SER A 533 -11.63 34.68 11.84
C SER A 533 -11.92 33.43 12.67
N ILE A 534 -10.90 32.90 13.31
CA ILE A 534 -11.00 31.80 14.29
C ILE A 534 -10.31 32.23 15.57
N SER A 535 -10.98 32.08 16.70
CA SER A 535 -10.38 32.40 17.99
C SER A 535 -9.26 31.43 18.35
N ASN A 536 -8.23 31.89 19.04
CA ASN A 536 -7.12 31.05 19.48
C ASN A 536 -7.60 29.83 20.29
N LYS A 537 -8.66 30.00 21.10
CA LYS A 537 -9.27 28.92 21.89
C LYS A 537 -9.92 27.88 20.99
N ALA A 538 -10.61 28.31 19.93
CA ALA A 538 -11.22 27.39 18.95
C ALA A 538 -10.17 26.65 18.11
N LEU A 539 -9.10 27.33 17.70
CA LEU A 539 -8.00 26.71 16.96
C LEU A 539 -7.26 25.66 17.81
N LYS A 540 -6.98 25.95 19.08
CA LYS A 540 -6.41 24.96 20.01
C LYS A 540 -7.33 23.75 20.15
N LEU A 541 -8.64 23.98 20.34
CA LEU A 541 -9.62 22.90 20.43
C LEU A 541 -9.66 22.05 19.14
N LEU A 542 -9.59 22.70 17.97
CA LEU A 542 -9.53 22.00 16.68
C LEU A 542 -8.31 21.08 16.60
N ILE A 543 -7.16 21.51 17.09
CA ILE A 543 -5.92 20.75 17.11
C ILE A 543 -6.01 19.57 18.09
N ASP A 544 -6.54 19.81 19.29
CA ASP A 544 -6.48 18.85 20.38
C ASP A 544 -7.60 17.80 20.34
N GLU A 545 -8.83 18.17 19.93
CA GLU A 545 -10.00 17.29 20.01
C GLU A 545 -10.50 16.80 18.63
N TYR A 546 -10.12 17.46 17.52
CA TYR A 546 -10.61 17.12 16.19
C TYR A 546 -9.54 16.56 15.26
N THR A 547 -8.25 16.60 15.68
CA THR A 547 -7.16 16.02 14.89
C THR A 547 -6.20 15.21 15.77
N ARG A 548 -5.90 13.97 15.33
CA ARG A 548 -4.87 13.13 15.95
C ARG A 548 -3.91 12.70 14.85
N GLU A 549 -2.76 13.33 14.77
CA GLU A 549 -1.74 13.07 13.76
C GLU A 549 -0.38 13.61 14.21
N ALA A 550 0.69 13.05 13.67
CA ALA A 550 2.04 13.54 13.89
C ALA A 550 2.28 14.91 13.24
N GLY A 551 1.81 15.09 12.01
CA GLY A 551 1.94 16.30 11.23
C GLY A 551 0.72 17.24 11.30
N VAL A 552 0.45 17.91 10.18
CA VAL A 552 -0.66 18.91 10.04
C VAL A 552 -1.58 18.63 8.84
N ARG A 553 -1.55 17.41 8.28
CA ARG A 553 -2.33 17.05 7.09
C ARG A 553 -3.84 17.05 7.36
N ASN A 554 -4.25 16.39 8.45
CA ASN A 554 -5.66 16.35 8.83
C ASN A 554 -6.13 17.72 9.37
N LEU A 555 -5.27 18.44 10.11
CA LEU A 555 -5.54 19.80 10.53
C LEU A 555 -5.82 20.71 9.31
N ARG A 556 -5.00 20.61 8.27
CA ARG A 556 -5.22 21.32 7.00
C ARG A 556 -6.57 20.96 6.37
N ARG A 557 -6.91 19.66 6.33
CA ARG A 557 -8.21 19.19 5.82
C ARG A 557 -9.39 19.72 6.62
N LYS A 558 -9.26 19.78 7.95
CA LYS A 558 -10.29 20.35 8.82
C LYS A 558 -10.42 21.85 8.62
N VAL A 559 -9.31 22.59 8.49
CA VAL A 559 -9.32 24.01 8.16
C VAL A 559 -9.95 24.25 6.79
N ALA A 560 -9.60 23.45 5.77
CA ALA A 560 -10.24 23.53 4.45
C ALA A 560 -11.75 23.26 4.50
N SER A 561 -12.19 22.30 5.33
CA SER A 561 -13.61 22.02 5.55
C SER A 561 -14.33 23.19 6.21
N LEU A 562 -13.68 23.84 7.18
CA LEU A 562 -14.19 25.07 7.78
C LEU A 562 -14.38 26.17 6.72
N MET A 563 -13.37 26.39 5.86
CA MET A 563 -13.43 27.42 4.83
C MET A 563 -14.57 27.17 3.84
N ARG A 564 -14.79 25.91 3.43
CA ARG A 564 -15.93 25.57 2.54
C ARG A 564 -17.28 25.88 3.19
N LYS A 565 -17.45 25.52 4.46
CA LYS A 565 -18.70 25.80 5.18
C LYS A 565 -18.90 27.32 5.41
N VAL A 566 -17.82 28.05 5.63
CA VAL A 566 -17.83 29.53 5.73
C VAL A 566 -18.22 30.12 4.39
N ALA A 567 -17.59 29.73 3.29
CA ALA A 567 -17.92 30.20 1.96
C ALA A 567 -19.40 29.94 1.62
N LYS A 568 -19.91 28.73 1.92
CA LYS A 568 -21.34 28.41 1.79
C LYS A 568 -22.22 29.36 2.60
N THR A 569 -21.86 29.61 3.87
CA THR A 569 -22.67 30.47 4.77
C THR A 569 -22.68 31.93 4.30
N LEU A 570 -21.58 32.43 3.72
CA LEU A 570 -21.51 33.79 3.16
C LEU A 570 -22.39 33.92 1.91
N LEU A 571 -22.42 32.89 1.05
CA LEU A 571 -23.29 32.86 -0.13
C LEU A 571 -24.78 32.76 0.24
N GLU A 572 -25.12 31.98 1.25
CA GLU A 572 -26.50 31.84 1.75
C GLU A 572 -26.98 33.10 2.50
N ASN A 573 -26.07 33.92 3.01
CA ASN A 573 -26.38 35.11 3.78
C ASN A 573 -25.53 36.29 3.30
N PRO A 574 -25.89 36.94 2.17
CA PRO A 574 -25.11 38.05 1.59
C PRO A 574 -24.88 39.26 2.49
N HIS A 575 -25.69 39.42 3.53
CA HIS A 575 -25.55 40.50 4.50
C HIS A 575 -24.50 40.26 5.57
N LYS A 576 -23.94 39.01 5.62
CA LYS A 576 -22.86 38.70 6.55
C LYS A 576 -21.52 38.94 5.88
N GLU A 577 -20.83 39.98 6.28
CA GLU A 577 -19.49 40.28 5.74
C GLU A 577 -18.37 39.52 6.46
N HIS A 578 -18.63 38.98 7.67
CA HIS A 578 -17.63 38.32 8.50
C HIS A 578 -18.20 37.14 9.28
N ILE A 579 -17.46 36.06 9.33
CA ILE A 579 -17.78 34.88 10.16
C ILE A 579 -16.63 34.65 11.15
N SER A 580 -16.96 34.83 12.44
CA SER A 580 -16.04 34.53 13.53
C SER A 580 -16.37 33.20 14.18
N ILE A 581 -15.38 32.29 14.24
CA ILE A 581 -15.54 30.97 14.86
C ILE A 581 -14.92 30.95 16.24
N GLY A 582 -15.78 30.93 17.25
CA GLY A 582 -15.42 30.71 18.65
C GLY A 582 -15.55 29.24 19.06
N LYS A 583 -15.22 28.94 20.32
CA LYS A 583 -15.28 27.57 20.89
C LYS A 583 -16.64 26.91 20.67
N LYS A 584 -17.76 27.58 21.02
CA LYS A 584 -19.13 27.06 20.85
C LYS A 584 -19.55 26.96 19.36
N GLY A 585 -18.98 27.82 18.51
CA GLY A 585 -19.27 27.83 17.07
C GLY A 585 -18.57 26.70 16.30
N LEU A 586 -17.49 26.19 16.86
CA LEU A 586 -16.68 25.17 16.16
C LEU A 586 -17.49 23.89 15.81
N GLU A 587 -18.32 23.42 16.74
CA GLU A 587 -19.17 22.23 16.57
C GLU A 587 -20.16 22.36 15.42
N LYS A 588 -20.58 23.57 15.07
CA LYS A 588 -21.46 23.85 13.93
C LYS A 588 -20.74 23.68 12.58
N TYR A 589 -19.44 23.97 12.54
CA TYR A 589 -18.65 24.03 11.31
C TYR A 589 -17.74 22.81 11.14
N VAL A 590 -17.44 22.05 12.20
CA VAL A 590 -16.63 20.82 12.15
C VAL A 590 -17.52 19.66 12.57
N ASP A 591 -17.26 18.49 12.01
CA ASP A 591 -17.95 17.24 12.39
C ASP A 591 -17.71 16.93 13.88
N LYS A 592 -18.34 15.87 14.39
CA LYS A 592 -18.20 15.44 15.79
C LYS A 592 -16.74 15.38 16.25
N LYS A 593 -16.51 15.64 17.52
CA LYS A 593 -15.22 15.41 18.17
C LYS A 593 -14.76 13.98 17.91
N VAL A 594 -13.52 13.84 17.50
CA VAL A 594 -12.96 12.54 17.15
C VAL A 594 -12.20 11.94 18.33
N PHE A 595 -11.72 12.80 19.24
CA PHE A 595 -10.86 12.39 20.34
C PHE A 595 -11.28 13.11 21.63
N GLU A 596 -11.37 12.32 22.69
CA GLU A 596 -11.32 12.83 24.06
C GLU A 596 -9.91 12.55 24.57
N ILE A 597 -9.26 13.57 25.12
CA ILE A 597 -7.97 13.38 25.79
C ILE A 597 -8.27 12.62 27.08
N SER A 598 -7.89 11.36 27.12
CA SER A 598 -7.99 10.57 28.35
C SER A 598 -7.01 11.16 29.36
N LEU A 599 -7.55 11.91 30.33
CA LEU A 599 -6.76 12.40 31.44
C LEU A 599 -6.43 11.23 32.37
N VAL A 600 -5.21 11.20 32.87
CA VAL A 600 -4.81 10.23 33.89
C VAL A 600 -5.64 10.39 35.14
N ASP A 601 -6.02 9.29 35.78
CA ASP A 601 -6.74 9.32 37.05
C ASP A 601 -5.89 10.01 38.12
N LYS A 602 -6.55 10.81 38.93
CA LYS A 602 -5.86 11.55 40.04
C LYS A 602 -5.71 10.71 41.30
N LYS A 603 -6.43 9.61 41.40
CA LYS A 603 -6.42 8.79 42.61
C LYS A 603 -5.48 7.64 42.50
N PRO A 604 -4.55 7.42 43.43
CA PRO A 604 -3.70 6.26 43.43
C PRO A 604 -4.49 4.95 43.48
N GLN A 605 -4.17 4.00 42.64
CA GLN A 605 -4.87 2.70 42.52
C GLN A 605 -3.89 1.54 42.61
N VAL A 606 -4.38 0.37 43.01
CA VAL A 606 -3.63 -0.89 42.99
C VAL A 606 -3.82 -1.56 41.64
N GLY A 607 -2.72 -1.99 41.03
CA GLY A 607 -2.78 -2.72 39.77
C GLY A 607 -3.05 -1.87 38.52
N VAL A 608 -3.18 -0.54 38.64
CA VAL A 608 -3.41 0.37 37.51
C VAL A 608 -2.21 1.27 37.33
N VAL A 609 -1.61 1.27 36.16
CA VAL A 609 -0.35 1.98 35.87
C VAL A 609 -0.42 2.67 34.52
N SER A 610 0.08 3.91 34.45
CA SER A 610 0.16 4.68 33.22
C SER A 610 1.49 4.41 32.50
N GLY A 611 1.44 3.84 31.30
CA GLY A 611 2.55 3.65 30.40
C GLY A 611 2.56 4.67 29.26
N LEU A 612 3.73 4.94 28.69
CA LEU A 612 3.88 5.83 27.54
C LEU A 612 4.14 5.01 26.28
N ALA A 613 3.29 5.15 25.29
CA ALA A 613 3.40 4.50 23.99
C ALA A 613 3.70 5.50 22.88
N TRP A 614 4.23 5.01 21.79
CA TRP A 614 4.38 5.73 20.53
C TRP A 614 3.66 4.99 19.41
N THR A 615 2.93 5.75 18.60
CA THR A 615 2.17 5.24 17.46
C THR A 615 2.50 6.06 16.20
N SER A 616 2.10 5.57 15.04
CA SER A 616 2.25 6.32 13.77
C SER A 616 1.57 7.69 13.75
N VAL A 617 0.64 7.93 14.68
CA VAL A 617 -0.10 9.20 14.81
C VAL A 617 0.43 10.08 15.95
N GLY A 618 1.42 9.64 16.70
CA GLY A 618 2.05 10.36 17.81
C GLY A 618 2.14 9.55 19.09
N GLY A 619 2.51 10.21 20.19
CA GLY A 619 2.53 9.58 21.51
C GLY A 619 1.15 9.36 22.09
N ASP A 620 1.04 8.39 23.00
CA ASP A 620 -0.18 8.05 23.73
C ASP A 620 0.12 7.63 25.16
N VAL A 621 -0.86 7.77 26.05
CA VAL A 621 -0.79 7.25 27.41
C VAL A 621 -1.66 6.01 27.50
N LEU A 622 -1.02 4.87 27.77
CA LEU A 622 -1.71 3.59 27.90
C LEU A 622 -1.93 3.29 29.38
N THR A 623 -3.16 3.04 29.76
CA THR A 623 -3.46 2.46 31.07
C THR A 623 -3.23 0.95 31.02
N ILE A 624 -2.44 0.41 31.93
CA ILE A 624 -2.24 -1.02 32.12
C ILE A 624 -2.94 -1.41 33.39
N GLU A 625 -3.85 -2.35 33.31
CA GLU A 625 -4.64 -2.86 34.42
C GLU A 625 -4.20 -4.29 34.74
N ALA A 626 -3.93 -4.55 36.00
CA ALA A 626 -3.61 -5.87 36.49
C ALA A 626 -4.55 -6.25 37.64
N ILE A 627 -5.10 -7.43 37.56
CA ILE A 627 -5.88 -8.03 38.66
C ILE A 627 -5.30 -9.38 39.07
N LYS A 628 -5.51 -9.76 40.31
CA LYS A 628 -5.15 -11.10 40.82
C LYS A 628 -6.40 -11.88 41.22
N ILE A 629 -6.49 -13.10 40.78
CA ILE A 629 -7.59 -14.02 41.04
C ILE A 629 -7.02 -15.27 41.74
N ARG A 630 -7.70 -15.83 42.71
CA ARG A 630 -7.24 -17.09 43.32
C ARG A 630 -7.09 -18.16 42.22
N GLY A 631 -5.91 -18.76 42.13
CA GLY A 631 -5.58 -19.70 41.07
C GLY A 631 -4.33 -20.50 41.34
N LYS A 632 -3.59 -20.84 40.26
CA LYS A 632 -2.39 -21.67 40.31
C LYS A 632 -1.15 -20.99 39.74
N GLY A 633 -1.15 -19.67 39.65
CA GLY A 633 -0.04 -18.88 39.07
C GLY A 633 -0.14 -18.69 37.55
N ALA A 634 -1.29 -18.83 36.95
CA ALA A 634 -1.47 -18.61 35.52
C ALA A 634 -1.38 -17.12 35.18
N LEU A 635 -0.89 -16.81 33.98
CA LEU A 635 -0.81 -15.45 33.43
C LEU A 635 -1.72 -15.32 32.23
N GLN A 636 -2.74 -14.49 32.34
CA GLN A 636 -3.68 -14.16 31.26
C GLN A 636 -3.40 -12.77 30.73
N LEU A 637 -3.42 -12.61 29.41
CA LEU A 637 -3.11 -11.35 28.70
C LEU A 637 -4.25 -11.02 27.75
N THR A 638 -4.76 -9.79 27.84
CA THR A 638 -5.80 -9.27 26.93
C THR A 638 -5.50 -7.84 26.49
N GLY A 639 -6.09 -7.37 25.38
CA GLY A 639 -5.93 -6.01 24.87
C GLY A 639 -5.22 -5.89 23.53
N SER A 640 -5.32 -6.91 22.66
CA SER A 640 -4.72 -6.92 21.31
C SER A 640 -3.20 -6.68 21.31
N LEU A 641 -2.48 -7.48 22.13
CA LEU A 641 -1.03 -7.40 22.30
C LEU A 641 -0.30 -8.21 21.24
N GLY A 642 0.71 -7.59 20.60
CA GLY A 642 1.64 -8.28 19.72
C GLY A 642 2.61 -9.19 20.47
N GLU A 643 3.39 -9.99 19.75
CA GLU A 643 4.26 -11.00 20.34
C GLU A 643 5.37 -10.39 21.21
N VAL A 644 5.98 -9.27 20.78
CA VAL A 644 7.02 -8.58 21.54
C VAL A 644 6.48 -8.05 22.87
N MET A 645 5.25 -7.54 22.86
CA MET A 645 4.63 -7.05 24.09
C MET A 645 4.25 -8.19 25.06
N LYS A 646 3.77 -9.33 24.53
CA LYS A 646 3.52 -10.55 25.32
C LYS A 646 4.79 -11.09 25.95
N GLU A 647 5.89 -11.08 25.21
CA GLU A 647 7.21 -11.46 25.73
C GLU A 647 7.65 -10.51 26.85
N SER A 648 7.50 -9.21 26.66
CA SER A 648 7.79 -8.19 27.67
C SER A 648 7.01 -8.41 28.99
N VAL A 649 5.74 -8.83 28.91
CA VAL A 649 4.96 -9.19 30.12
C VAL A 649 5.51 -10.43 30.81
N ARG A 650 5.93 -11.46 30.05
CA ARG A 650 6.54 -12.67 30.62
C ARG A 650 7.86 -12.35 31.33
N ILE A 651 8.69 -11.49 30.72
CA ILE A 651 9.92 -10.99 31.36
C ILE A 651 9.56 -10.23 32.64
N ALA A 652 8.61 -9.31 32.57
CA ALA A 652 8.14 -8.54 33.73
C ALA A 652 7.66 -9.44 34.86
N HIS A 653 6.90 -10.47 34.58
CA HIS A 653 6.43 -11.44 35.55
C HIS A 653 7.59 -12.20 36.23
N SER A 654 8.60 -12.60 35.45
CA SER A 654 9.81 -13.26 36.00
C SER A 654 10.62 -12.32 36.91
N VAL A 655 10.79 -11.06 36.49
CA VAL A 655 11.48 -10.03 37.28
C VAL A 655 10.77 -9.80 38.62
N VAL A 656 9.44 -9.71 38.63
CA VAL A 656 8.69 -9.52 39.90
C VAL A 656 8.82 -10.73 40.83
N LYS A 657 8.82 -11.96 40.32
CA LYS A 657 9.11 -13.15 41.13
C LYS A 657 10.46 -13.07 41.79
N ILE A 658 11.49 -12.70 41.04
CA ILE A 658 12.84 -12.53 41.58
C ILE A 658 12.87 -11.47 42.71
N LEU A 659 12.18 -10.32 42.50
CA LEU A 659 12.12 -9.25 43.52
C LEU A 659 11.41 -9.70 44.79
N ILE A 660 10.40 -10.58 44.68
CA ILE A 660 9.74 -11.16 45.86
C ILE A 660 10.66 -12.16 46.55
N ASP A 661 11.28 -13.06 45.81
CA ASP A 661 12.20 -14.08 46.36
C ASP A 661 13.44 -13.48 47.03
N GLU A 662 13.94 -12.37 46.49
CA GLU A 662 15.05 -11.59 47.09
C GLU A 662 14.59 -10.67 48.24
N GLY A 663 13.30 -10.63 48.58
CA GLY A 663 12.76 -9.76 49.63
C GLY A 663 12.75 -8.25 49.28
N LYS A 664 13.06 -7.87 48.07
CA LYS A 664 13.06 -6.48 47.60
C LYS A 664 11.65 -5.93 47.42
N LEU A 665 10.68 -6.79 47.11
CA LEU A 665 9.26 -6.44 47.07
C LEU A 665 8.56 -7.12 48.27
N PRO A 666 8.30 -6.38 49.37
CA PRO A 666 7.67 -6.98 50.55
C PRO A 666 6.21 -7.32 50.27
N ILE A 667 5.85 -8.55 50.60
CA ILE A 667 4.49 -9.07 50.45
C ILE A 667 3.92 -9.31 51.84
N ASP A 668 2.66 -8.88 52.05
CA ASP A 668 1.91 -9.20 53.24
C ASP A 668 1.40 -10.66 53.21
N SER A 669 2.15 -11.53 53.81
CA SER A 669 1.84 -12.97 53.87
C SER A 669 0.48 -13.28 54.50
N SER A 670 -0.08 -12.38 55.29
CA SER A 670 -1.41 -12.55 55.91
C SER A 670 -2.54 -12.55 54.89
N ARG A 671 -2.32 -11.91 53.76
CA ARG A 671 -3.30 -11.79 52.64
C ARG A 671 -3.23 -12.93 51.62
N ILE A 672 -2.22 -13.80 51.70
CA ILE A 672 -2.06 -14.95 50.83
C ILE A 672 -3.11 -16.01 51.21
N PRO A 673 -3.90 -16.59 50.28
CA PRO A 673 -4.86 -17.61 50.56
C PRO A 673 -4.19 -18.82 51.21
N ARG A 674 -4.72 -19.25 52.38
CA ARG A 674 -4.26 -20.41 53.10
C ARG A 674 -5.10 -21.62 52.83
N SER A 675 -4.49 -22.81 52.73
CA SER A 675 -5.22 -24.11 52.71
C SER A 675 -5.84 -24.38 54.11
N LEU A 676 -6.75 -25.33 54.21
CA LEU A 676 -7.36 -25.69 55.47
C LEU A 676 -6.28 -26.12 56.48
N LYS A 677 -5.35 -26.97 56.10
CA LYS A 677 -4.24 -27.44 56.92
C LYS A 677 -3.34 -26.29 57.44
N GLU A 678 -2.99 -25.34 56.57
CA GLU A 678 -2.16 -24.18 56.98
C GLU A 678 -2.89 -23.23 57.94
N LYS A 679 -4.23 -23.22 57.88
CA LYS A 679 -5.05 -22.48 58.84
C LYS A 679 -5.14 -23.15 60.19
N GLU A 680 -5.31 -24.47 60.23
CA GLU A 680 -5.43 -25.29 61.44
C GLU A 680 -4.12 -25.36 62.18
N GLU A 681 -2.98 -25.50 61.44
CA GLU A 681 -1.66 -25.60 62.01
C GLU A 681 -0.96 -24.26 62.22
N HIS A 682 -1.59 -23.12 61.95
CA HIS A 682 -1.05 -21.75 62.01
C HIS A 682 0.31 -21.59 61.29
N LEU A 683 0.50 -22.31 60.18
CA LEU A 683 1.77 -22.29 59.44
C LEU A 683 2.03 -20.92 58.80
N HIS A 684 3.32 -20.56 58.81
CA HIS A 684 3.77 -19.38 58.09
C HIS A 684 3.70 -19.62 56.58
N VAL A 685 3.14 -18.67 55.84
CA VAL A 685 3.08 -18.73 54.36
C VAL A 685 4.19 -17.84 53.83
N GLU A 686 5.06 -18.43 53.04
CA GLU A 686 6.17 -17.72 52.42
C GLU A 686 5.68 -16.65 51.44
N PRO A 687 6.34 -15.49 51.33
CA PRO A 687 6.00 -14.44 50.38
C PRO A 687 5.89 -14.92 48.92
N SER A 688 6.76 -15.89 48.55
CA SER A 688 6.80 -16.50 47.21
C SER A 688 5.51 -17.26 46.84
N GLU A 689 4.71 -17.65 47.82
CA GLU A 689 3.42 -18.30 47.53
C GLU A 689 2.40 -17.37 46.87
N VAL A 690 2.56 -16.04 46.94
CA VAL A 690 1.65 -15.08 46.34
C VAL A 690 1.52 -15.28 44.82
N TYR A 691 2.63 -15.50 44.11
CA TYR A 691 2.60 -15.70 42.64
C TYR A 691 2.27 -17.16 42.25
N LYS A 692 2.21 -18.10 43.19
CA LYS A 692 1.77 -19.48 42.94
C LYS A 692 0.27 -19.66 43.22
N ARG A 693 -0.33 -18.85 44.09
CA ARG A 693 -1.72 -19.00 44.56
C ARG A 693 -2.70 -17.99 43.96
N TYR A 694 -2.16 -17.08 43.11
CA TYR A 694 -2.96 -16.16 42.35
C TYR A 694 -2.64 -16.26 40.87
N ASP A 695 -3.68 -16.35 40.05
CA ASP A 695 -3.60 -16.10 38.61
C ASP A 695 -3.61 -14.59 38.39
N LEU A 696 -2.78 -14.12 37.49
CA LEU A 696 -2.70 -12.73 37.09
C LEU A 696 -3.39 -12.52 35.76
N HIS A 697 -4.28 -11.53 35.71
CA HIS A 697 -4.82 -11.08 34.44
C HIS A 697 -4.38 -9.64 34.19
N ILE A 698 -3.64 -9.43 33.11
CA ILE A 698 -3.17 -8.13 32.67
C ILE A 698 -3.96 -7.72 31.43
N HIS A 699 -4.56 -6.57 31.52
CA HIS A 699 -5.35 -5.98 30.44
C HIS A 699 -4.77 -4.64 30.03
N VAL A 700 -4.66 -4.42 28.71
CA VAL A 700 -4.36 -3.11 28.13
C VAL A 700 -5.57 -2.67 27.33
N PRO A 701 -6.39 -1.75 27.85
CA PRO A 701 -7.61 -1.26 27.20
C PRO A 701 -7.40 -0.77 25.77
N GLU A 702 -8.48 -0.50 25.06
CA GLU A 702 -8.52 -0.11 23.65
C GLU A 702 -8.07 -1.25 22.69
N GLY A 703 -8.76 -2.40 22.77
CA GLY A 703 -8.47 -3.58 21.96
C GLY A 703 -8.55 -3.39 20.44
N ALA A 704 -9.20 -2.33 19.98
CA ALA A 704 -9.28 -2.00 18.55
C ALA A 704 -7.92 -1.54 17.94
N THR A 705 -6.97 -1.12 18.79
CA THR A 705 -5.63 -0.69 18.34
C THR A 705 -4.60 -1.76 18.70
N PRO A 706 -3.97 -2.44 17.74
CA PRO A 706 -2.89 -3.37 18.03
C PRO A 706 -1.73 -2.66 18.73
N LYS A 707 -1.20 -3.28 19.78
CA LYS A 707 -0.11 -2.74 20.59
C LYS A 707 1.05 -3.73 20.58
N ASP A 708 2.21 -3.28 20.13
CA ASP A 708 3.41 -4.09 20.15
C ASP A 708 4.66 -3.25 20.48
N GLY A 709 5.62 -3.87 21.14
CA GLY A 709 6.88 -3.24 21.47
C GLY A 709 7.36 -3.50 22.91
N PRO A 710 8.68 -3.45 23.15
CA PRO A 710 9.27 -3.79 24.46
C PRO A 710 9.20 -2.63 25.48
N SER A 711 8.86 -1.40 25.03
CA SER A 711 8.98 -0.16 25.82
C SER A 711 7.99 -0.04 27.01
N ALA A 712 7.04 -0.97 27.14
CA ALA A 712 6.14 -1.06 28.28
C ALA A 712 6.66 -1.95 29.43
N GLY A 713 7.89 -2.48 29.34
CA GLY A 713 8.43 -3.44 30.27
C GLY A 713 8.39 -2.97 31.72
N ILE A 714 8.89 -1.77 32.02
CA ILE A 714 8.86 -1.24 33.39
C ILE A 714 7.42 -0.98 33.88
N THR A 715 6.50 -0.62 33.00
CA THR A 715 5.09 -0.44 33.33
C THR A 715 4.42 -1.75 33.71
N MET A 716 4.74 -2.83 32.97
CA MET A 716 4.26 -4.18 33.26
C MET A 716 4.80 -4.70 34.57
N VAL A 717 6.10 -4.51 34.85
CA VAL A 717 6.69 -4.88 36.15
C VAL A 717 5.98 -4.14 37.28
N THR A 718 5.75 -2.84 37.11
CA THR A 718 5.09 -2.01 38.13
C THR A 718 3.65 -2.46 38.38
N ALA A 719 2.89 -2.79 37.35
CA ALA A 719 1.51 -3.26 37.47
C ALA A 719 1.45 -4.61 38.22
N ILE A 720 2.33 -5.57 37.85
CA ILE A 720 2.42 -6.87 38.50
C ILE A 720 2.90 -6.70 39.95
N ALA A 721 3.92 -5.89 40.20
CA ALA A 721 4.44 -5.64 41.54
C ALA A 721 3.35 -4.97 42.43
N SER A 722 2.62 -4.02 41.92
CA SER A 722 1.52 -3.35 42.59
C SER A 722 0.42 -4.33 43.05
N ILE A 723 -0.08 -5.15 42.08
CA ILE A 723 -1.19 -6.07 42.39
C ILE A 723 -0.79 -7.20 43.32
N LEU A 724 0.46 -7.69 43.26
CA LEU A 724 0.93 -8.73 44.15
C LEU A 724 1.24 -8.21 45.56
N SER A 725 1.77 -6.99 45.69
CA SER A 725 2.11 -6.35 47.00
C SER A 725 0.97 -5.54 47.59
N ASP A 726 -0.17 -5.39 46.88
CA ASP A 726 -1.29 -4.51 47.26
C ASP A 726 -0.89 -3.03 47.47
N LYS A 727 0.25 -2.61 46.87
CA LYS A 727 0.71 -1.21 46.96
C LYS A 727 0.05 -0.37 45.89
N LYS A 728 -0.45 0.80 46.29
CA LYS A 728 -1.03 1.77 45.37
C LYS A 728 0.03 2.45 44.52
N VAL A 729 -0.26 2.61 43.24
CA VAL A 729 0.55 3.36 42.29
C VAL A 729 0.00 4.77 42.16
N ASP A 730 0.88 5.77 42.15
CA ASP A 730 0.49 7.13 41.81
C ASP A 730 0.20 7.24 40.31
N ASN A 731 -1.06 7.40 39.94
CA ASN A 731 -1.51 7.48 38.56
C ASN A 731 -1.08 8.78 37.85
N LEU A 732 -0.59 9.79 38.56
CA LEU A 732 0.03 10.97 38.00
C LEU A 732 1.47 10.72 37.52
N VAL A 733 2.01 9.53 37.79
CA VAL A 733 3.31 9.05 37.27
C VAL A 733 3.07 8.19 36.05
N ALA A 734 3.72 8.54 34.96
CA ALA A 734 3.74 7.70 33.76
C ALA A 734 5.18 7.22 33.48
N MET A 735 5.32 6.11 32.78
CA MET A 735 6.63 5.53 32.59
C MET A 735 6.79 4.86 31.23
N THR A 736 8.04 4.74 30.79
CA THR A 736 8.40 3.97 29.61
C THR A 736 9.83 3.44 29.75
N GLY A 737 10.04 2.21 29.36
CA GLY A 737 11.35 1.56 29.39
C GLY A 737 11.23 0.07 29.12
N GLU A 738 12.19 -0.47 28.39
CA GLU A 738 12.35 -1.91 28.27
C GLU A 738 13.05 -2.46 29.53
N VAL A 739 12.66 -3.63 29.99
CA VAL A 739 13.26 -4.28 31.15
C VAL A 739 13.94 -5.58 30.76
N THR A 740 15.15 -5.80 31.28
CA THR A 740 15.84 -7.08 31.15
C THR A 740 15.46 -8.02 32.29
N LEU A 741 15.75 -9.32 32.16
CA LEU A 741 15.59 -10.31 33.25
C LEU A 741 16.36 -9.97 34.51
N THR A 742 17.45 -9.18 34.41
CA THR A 742 18.24 -8.69 35.54
C THR A 742 17.70 -7.38 36.13
N GLY A 743 16.54 -6.91 35.72
CA GLY A 743 15.92 -5.68 36.17
C GLY A 743 16.57 -4.38 35.68
N LYS A 744 17.46 -4.42 34.67
CA LYS A 744 18.04 -3.21 34.08
C LYS A 744 16.99 -2.58 33.13
N VAL A 745 16.99 -1.24 33.10
CA VAL A 745 16.14 -0.48 32.21
C VAL A 745 16.92 -0.06 30.96
N LEU A 746 16.45 -0.49 29.80
CA LEU A 746 17.05 -0.22 28.49
C LEU A 746 16.40 0.98 27.79
N PRO A 747 17.14 1.67 26.90
CA PRO A 747 16.66 2.83 26.18
C PRO A 747 15.54 2.46 25.17
N ILE A 748 14.70 3.45 24.90
CA ILE A 748 13.54 3.33 24.00
C ILE A 748 13.56 4.39 22.90
N GLY A 749 12.73 4.23 21.87
CA GLY A 749 12.48 5.22 20.82
C GLY A 749 11.25 6.09 21.08
N GLY A 750 11.16 7.22 20.37
CA GLY A 750 10.00 8.10 20.38
C GLY A 750 9.77 8.81 21.72
N LEU A 751 10.84 9.17 22.46
CA LEU A 751 10.71 9.79 23.78
C LEU A 751 9.97 11.15 23.71
N LYS A 752 10.28 11.98 22.71
CA LYS A 752 9.66 13.30 22.53
C LYS A 752 8.13 13.18 22.45
N GLU A 753 7.64 12.30 21.60
CA GLU A 753 6.22 12.07 21.39
C GLU A 753 5.54 11.53 22.65
N LYS A 754 6.19 10.62 23.33
CA LYS A 754 5.71 10.02 24.59
C LYS A 754 5.55 11.05 25.69
N LEU A 755 6.53 11.93 25.87
CA LEU A 755 6.47 12.99 26.88
C LEU A 755 5.46 14.10 26.53
N ILE A 756 5.28 14.40 25.25
CA ILE A 756 4.22 15.32 24.80
C ILE A 756 2.83 14.73 25.11
N ALA A 757 2.64 13.43 24.92
CA ALA A 757 1.38 12.77 25.29
C ALA A 757 1.16 12.77 26.80
N ALA A 758 2.19 12.48 27.58
CA ALA A 758 2.16 12.57 29.06
C ALA A 758 1.74 13.97 29.53
N TYR A 759 2.32 15.01 28.91
CA TYR A 759 1.97 16.41 29.21
C TYR A 759 0.49 16.70 28.94
N LYS A 760 -0.02 16.26 27.80
CA LYS A 760 -1.45 16.44 27.45
C LYS A 760 -2.39 15.68 28.37
N ALA A 761 -2.01 14.48 28.78
CA ALA A 761 -2.80 13.65 29.70
C ALA A 761 -2.77 14.15 31.15
N GLY A 762 -1.96 15.17 31.45
CA GLY A 762 -1.88 15.76 32.79
C GLY A 762 -0.96 15.01 33.74
N VAL A 763 -0.07 14.17 33.25
CA VAL A 763 1.00 13.51 34.00
C VAL A 763 1.89 14.56 34.66
N LYS A 764 2.30 14.30 35.91
CA LYS A 764 3.16 15.19 36.70
C LYS A 764 4.60 14.70 36.78
N LYS A 765 4.79 13.38 36.72
CA LYS A 765 6.10 12.76 36.80
C LYS A 765 6.26 11.72 35.72
N ALA A 766 7.38 11.71 35.01
CA ALA A 766 7.69 10.75 33.98
C ALA A 766 8.98 9.99 34.28
N LEU A 767 8.91 8.67 34.34
CA LEU A 767 10.06 7.80 34.53
C LEU A 767 10.53 7.29 33.16
N ILE A 768 11.77 7.59 32.84
CA ILE A 768 12.38 7.23 31.54
C ILE A 768 13.73 6.55 31.74
N PRO A 769 14.22 5.76 30.78
CA PRO A 769 15.54 5.17 30.88
C PRO A 769 16.63 6.24 31.04
N GLN A 770 17.62 6.01 31.90
CA GLN A 770 18.72 6.95 32.16
C GLN A 770 19.47 7.33 30.87
N LYS A 771 19.67 6.39 29.95
CA LYS A 771 20.34 6.67 28.68
C LYS A 771 19.53 7.63 27.79
N ASN A 772 18.20 7.53 27.79
CA ASN A 772 17.36 8.49 27.10
C ASN A 772 17.36 9.86 27.80
N TYR A 773 17.38 9.88 29.13
CA TYR A 773 17.51 11.12 29.89
C TYR A 773 18.79 11.87 29.51
N GLU A 774 19.93 11.19 29.41
CA GLU A 774 21.22 11.78 29.05
C GLU A 774 21.31 12.22 27.59
N ARG A 775 20.66 11.50 26.67
CA ARG A 775 20.82 11.72 25.22
C ARG A 775 19.72 12.58 24.61
N ASP A 776 18.48 12.37 25.02
CA ASP A 776 17.31 12.83 24.26
C ASP A 776 16.58 13.98 24.95
N LEU A 777 16.99 14.41 26.15
CA LEU A 777 16.29 15.43 26.92
C LEU A 777 16.31 16.80 26.25
N ASP A 778 17.39 17.14 25.55
CA ASP A 778 17.54 18.41 24.84
C ASP A 778 16.58 18.54 23.64
N ASP A 779 16.03 17.42 23.16
CA ASP A 779 15.04 17.42 22.08
C ASP A 779 13.61 17.65 22.57
N ILE A 780 13.40 17.65 23.89
CA ILE A 780 12.09 17.81 24.50
C ILE A 780 11.74 19.30 24.60
N PRO A 781 10.52 19.72 24.21
CA PRO A 781 10.09 21.10 24.32
C PRO A 781 10.14 21.60 25.76
N LYS A 782 10.65 22.82 25.95
CA LYS A 782 10.80 23.44 27.27
C LYS A 782 9.49 23.48 28.08
N GLU A 783 8.35 23.66 27.42
CA GLU A 783 7.03 23.64 28.05
C GLU A 783 6.70 22.28 28.68
N VAL A 784 7.19 21.19 28.13
CA VAL A 784 7.01 19.83 28.65
C VAL A 784 7.94 19.57 29.81
N THR A 785 9.23 19.92 29.67
CA THR A 785 10.23 19.74 30.75
C THR A 785 9.97 20.63 31.97
N GLN A 786 9.30 21.76 31.80
CA GLN A 786 8.88 22.63 32.91
C GLN A 786 7.61 22.16 33.62
N ALA A 787 6.76 21.38 32.93
CA ALA A 787 5.47 20.94 33.44
C ALA A 787 5.47 19.53 34.04
N ILE A 788 6.41 18.68 33.61
CA ILE A 788 6.57 17.30 34.07
C ILE A 788 7.94 17.14 34.70
N GLU A 789 7.98 16.59 35.90
CA GLU A 789 9.21 16.12 36.53
C GLU A 789 9.72 14.86 35.80
N ILE A 790 10.85 14.93 35.09
CA ILE A 790 11.40 13.81 34.32
C ILE A 790 12.54 13.20 35.11
N ILE A 791 12.42 11.90 35.40
CA ILE A 791 13.41 11.16 36.20
C ILE A 791 14.01 10.04 35.35
N GLY A 792 15.34 10.02 35.26
CA GLY A 792 16.10 8.93 34.62
C GLY A 792 16.25 7.75 35.61
N VAL A 793 15.86 6.55 35.14
CA VAL A 793 15.95 5.31 35.93
C VAL A 793 16.88 4.32 35.27
N ARG A 794 17.68 3.58 36.07
CA ARG A 794 18.64 2.57 35.60
C ARG A 794 18.17 1.15 35.85
N LYS A 795 17.45 0.95 36.94
CA LYS A 795 16.95 -0.35 37.39
C LYS A 795 15.47 -0.24 37.79
N ILE A 796 14.84 -1.39 37.84
CA ILE A 796 13.43 -1.49 38.26
C ILE A 796 13.23 -1.06 39.70
N ASP A 797 14.22 -1.26 40.57
CA ASP A 797 14.18 -0.82 41.96
C ASP A 797 14.02 0.71 42.08
N ASP A 798 14.61 1.48 41.16
CA ASP A 798 14.49 2.93 41.11
C ASP A 798 13.03 3.31 40.70
N VAL A 799 12.45 2.56 39.76
CA VAL A 799 11.06 2.78 39.31
C VAL A 799 10.10 2.55 40.47
N LEU A 800 10.18 1.41 41.16
CA LEU A 800 9.26 1.04 42.23
C LEU A 800 9.32 1.99 43.45
N LYS A 801 10.47 2.60 43.74
CA LYS A 801 10.63 3.62 44.77
C LYS A 801 9.88 4.90 44.45
N GLU A 802 9.88 5.32 43.19
CA GLU A 802 9.30 6.55 42.74
C GLU A 802 7.77 6.48 42.51
N VAL A 803 7.24 5.28 42.37
CA VAL A 803 5.86 5.07 41.89
C VAL A 803 4.90 4.68 43.01
N PHE A 804 5.36 3.91 43.96
CA PHE A 804 4.51 3.49 45.07
C PHE A 804 4.23 4.62 46.05
N VAL A 805 2.96 4.84 46.31
CA VAL A 805 2.52 5.78 47.32
C VAL A 805 2.90 5.26 48.71
N LYS A 806 3.55 6.12 49.52
CA LYS A 806 3.93 5.80 50.87
C LYS A 806 2.73 5.64 51.80
#